data_1e8d4f71de88c783c046f251c9b330dc
#
_entry.id   1e8d4f71de88c783c046f251c9b330dc
#
_cell.length_a   1.000
_cell.length_b   1.000
_cell.length_c   1.000
_cell.angle_alpha   90.00
_cell.angle_beta   90.00
_cell.angle_gamma   90.00
#
_symmetry.space_group_name_H-M   'P 1'
#
loop_
_entity.id
_entity.type
_entity.pdbx_description
1 polymer ?
#
loop_
_entity_poly.entity_id
_entity_poly.type
_entity_poly.pdbx_seq_one_letter_code
_entity_poly.pdbx_strand_id
1 'polypeptide(L)'
;MGQRRQRAPGYEGAWEFFRRVLEPGLDLPLAATDFQVAPDGRRALWTAETRHQLAGRAGSRIYLTDLDNRGTRPLIVDPLPAQHGGRWSPAGDRVGFIATLHSGQPALHVVDPNLPSRSYEVLALSGFMPEALEWAADGTILVLAAEEGAEMGVTAGSGQLPAAGDEEAEPWWPEVRSGGLGGWRTAFAVTPGGGNIRRLLPEGINVWEFGVAGELLLAVVSDRPTEGDWTHSRLELLNLQSGERRVVHRPRRQLRSPVISPDGSRLAVVEGLASDRGIVYGEILEFPTSGGPGRVLPCAGTDVSYLRFRDRSHLLATGVRRQETVVAELDLDRGAVAIHLQDVVTTSGRFTPDATPHPEGGALLALDSWGSPPILARAELGRSSEIASLSHPGFEWLRGQIGTVREVSWSAPDGLAISGLLVEPRQGSRPYPTILAVHGGPVGRWESEWPGRDLLHYAYLSARGFALFMPNPRGSCGRGQDFLELEVGDYGGAEVQDHLSGLDHLVAEGVADPRRLGVLGVSHGGYMACWITTKTDRFAAAVAGSPVTDWYSQHFSSNIPEFDAQFLGAEGPGPGGPYFERSPVFFAGRSRTPTLLTAGQLDRCTPPGQAVEFHEALLASGVETELALYPEEGHGVRDALALADFAARSCAWFDRWMG
;
A
#
# COMPACT_ATOMS: atom_id res chain seq x y z
N MET A 1 29.76 -10.85 19.90
CA MET A 1 29.89 -9.38 19.86
C MET A 1 28.73 -8.77 20.63
N GLY A 2 28.97 -7.72 21.45
CA GLY A 2 27.90 -7.15 22.25
C GLY A 2 26.92 -6.33 21.39
N GLN A 3 25.62 -6.55 21.59
CA GLN A 3 24.58 -5.70 21.01
C GLN A 3 24.75 -4.26 21.50
N ARG A 4 24.84 -3.30 20.58
CA ARG A 4 24.91 -1.87 20.91
C ARG A 4 23.88 -1.12 20.08
N ARG A 5 23.13 -0.20 20.72
CA ARG A 5 22.34 0.79 19.99
C ARG A 5 23.30 1.84 19.42
N GLN A 6 23.36 1.93 18.09
CA GLN A 6 24.20 2.94 17.41
C GLN A 6 23.54 3.39 16.10
N ARG A 7 23.74 4.65 15.76
CA ARG A 7 23.36 5.21 14.47
C ARG A 7 24.28 4.71 13.36
N ALA A 8 23.75 4.72 12.14
CA ALA A 8 24.51 4.37 10.95
C ALA A 8 25.71 5.29 10.72
N PRO A 9 26.81 4.78 10.13
CA PRO A 9 27.82 5.66 9.54
C PRO A 9 27.17 6.61 8.53
N GLY A 10 27.52 7.90 8.57
CA GLY A 10 26.93 8.91 7.67
C GLY A 10 25.51 9.38 8.00
N TYR A 11 24.95 8.95 9.15
CA TYR A 11 23.58 9.32 9.59
C TYR A 11 23.33 10.83 9.54
N GLU A 12 24.24 11.66 10.03
CA GLU A 12 24.04 13.11 10.07
C GLU A 12 23.85 13.71 8.66
N GLY A 13 24.56 13.17 7.67
CA GLY A 13 24.41 13.59 6.26
C GLY A 13 23.08 13.16 5.66
N ALA A 14 22.62 11.93 5.95
CA ALA A 14 21.31 11.46 5.52
C ALA A 14 20.20 12.23 6.23
N TRP A 15 20.33 12.44 7.54
CA TRP A 15 19.35 13.21 8.30
C TRP A 15 19.24 14.67 7.81
N GLU A 16 20.36 15.32 7.49
CA GLU A 16 20.33 16.68 6.91
C GLU A 16 19.63 16.68 5.55
N PHE A 17 19.82 15.64 4.71
CA PHE A 17 19.11 15.49 3.45
C PHE A 17 17.59 15.37 3.70
N PHE A 18 17.18 14.49 4.61
CA PHE A 18 15.78 14.29 4.98
C PHE A 18 15.16 15.57 5.57
N ARG A 19 15.89 16.24 6.46
CA ARG A 19 15.46 17.48 7.09
C ARG A 19 15.17 18.58 6.05
N ARG A 20 16.05 18.73 5.07
CA ARG A 20 15.85 19.71 3.97
C ARG A 20 14.61 19.42 3.13
N VAL A 21 14.24 18.16 2.97
CA VAL A 21 13.02 17.77 2.27
C VAL A 21 11.79 18.00 3.14
N LEU A 22 11.81 17.52 4.39
CA LEU A 22 10.61 17.41 5.23
C LEU A 22 10.29 18.68 6.02
N GLU A 23 11.32 19.40 6.54
CA GLU A 23 11.12 20.56 7.42
C GLU A 23 10.32 21.71 6.77
N PRO A 24 10.55 22.08 5.49
CA PRO A 24 9.75 23.10 4.84
C PRO A 24 8.29 22.68 4.55
N GLY A 25 7.98 21.40 4.68
CA GLY A 25 6.64 20.82 4.49
C GLY A 25 5.88 20.57 5.79
N LEU A 26 6.43 20.97 6.95
CA LEU A 26 5.71 20.83 8.23
C LEU A 26 4.38 21.59 8.19
N ASP A 27 3.33 20.92 8.68
CA ASP A 27 1.93 21.41 8.68
C ASP A 27 1.30 21.59 7.28
N LEU A 28 2.01 21.26 6.22
CA LEU A 28 1.50 21.29 4.84
C LEU A 28 1.04 19.90 4.39
N PRO A 29 0.11 19.82 3.42
CA PRO A 29 -0.20 18.58 2.73
C PRO A 29 1.00 18.07 1.92
N LEU A 30 1.42 16.84 2.18
CA LEU A 30 2.54 16.18 1.47
C LEU A 30 2.05 15.24 0.36
N ALA A 31 0.82 14.75 0.49
CA ALA A 31 0.13 13.88 -0.45
C ALA A 31 -1.37 13.99 -0.25
N ALA A 32 -2.14 13.44 -1.18
CA ALA A 32 -3.59 13.43 -1.12
C ALA A 32 -4.15 12.07 -1.54
N THR A 33 -5.10 11.56 -0.77
CA THR A 33 -5.79 10.29 -0.98
C THR A 33 -7.27 10.42 -0.62
N ASP A 34 -8.06 9.39 -0.88
CA ASP A 34 -9.45 9.24 -0.42
C ASP A 34 -10.32 10.46 -0.77
N PHE A 35 -10.42 10.72 -2.07
CA PHE A 35 -11.18 11.85 -2.60
C PHE A 35 -12.68 11.58 -2.58
N GLN A 36 -13.47 12.61 -2.28
CA GLN A 36 -14.91 12.58 -2.48
C GLN A 36 -15.44 13.93 -2.94
N VAL A 37 -16.12 13.97 -4.09
CA VAL A 37 -16.80 15.18 -4.58
C VAL A 37 -18.14 15.32 -3.86
N ALA A 38 -18.48 16.53 -3.46
CA ALA A 38 -19.79 16.84 -2.88
C ALA A 38 -20.91 16.59 -3.91
N PRO A 39 -22.17 16.30 -3.47
CA PRO A 39 -23.29 16.10 -4.38
C PRO A 39 -23.55 17.27 -5.33
N ASP A 40 -23.19 18.50 -4.95
CA ASP A 40 -23.31 19.71 -5.77
C ASP A 40 -22.23 19.85 -6.86
N GLY A 41 -21.21 18.98 -6.86
CA GLY A 41 -20.09 19.01 -7.81
C GLY A 41 -19.09 20.15 -7.60
N ARG A 42 -19.26 20.99 -6.58
CA ARG A 42 -18.49 22.23 -6.41
C ARG A 42 -17.40 22.15 -5.36
N ARG A 43 -17.43 21.14 -4.52
CA ARG A 43 -16.50 20.95 -3.41
C ARG A 43 -15.97 19.52 -3.40
N ALA A 44 -14.74 19.36 -2.94
CA ALA A 44 -14.13 18.05 -2.76
C ALA A 44 -13.50 17.93 -1.38
N LEU A 45 -13.68 16.76 -0.75
CA LEU A 45 -12.91 16.31 0.40
C LEU A 45 -11.76 15.45 -0.07
N TRP A 46 -10.67 15.46 0.66
CA TRP A 46 -9.57 14.55 0.48
C TRP A 46 -8.74 14.46 1.76
N THR A 47 -8.09 13.33 1.96
CA THR A 47 -7.21 13.09 3.09
C THR A 47 -5.78 13.45 2.69
N ALA A 48 -5.17 14.39 3.41
CA ALA A 48 -3.76 14.74 3.26
C ALA A 48 -2.90 13.91 4.20
N GLU A 49 -1.74 13.47 3.74
CA GLU A 49 -0.64 13.16 4.62
C GLU A 49 -0.01 14.47 5.14
N THR A 50 0.22 14.59 6.44
CA THR A 50 0.80 15.79 7.06
C THR A 50 1.83 15.41 8.13
N ARG A 51 2.80 16.30 8.38
CA ARG A 51 3.75 16.16 9.49
C ARG A 51 3.75 17.43 10.33
N HIS A 52 3.59 17.28 11.64
CA HIS A 52 3.70 18.39 12.59
C HIS A 52 5.09 18.51 13.20
N GLN A 53 5.89 17.47 13.07
CA GLN A 53 7.28 17.40 13.57
C GLN A 53 8.10 16.47 12.66
N LEU A 54 9.40 16.61 12.71
CA LEU A 54 10.30 15.79 11.90
C LEU A 54 10.41 14.35 12.39
N ALA A 55 10.41 14.15 13.71
CA ALA A 55 10.42 12.81 14.30
C ALA A 55 9.03 12.18 14.25
N GLY A 56 8.98 10.86 14.25
CA GLY A 56 7.74 10.13 14.22
C GLY A 56 7.22 9.86 12.81
N ARG A 57 6.06 9.22 12.75
CA ARG A 57 5.34 8.92 11.51
C ARG A 57 4.54 10.13 11.04
N ALA A 58 4.25 10.20 9.76
CA ALA A 58 3.31 11.17 9.24
C ALA A 58 1.90 10.89 9.81
N GLY A 59 1.17 11.94 10.09
CA GLY A 59 -0.26 11.91 10.40
C GLY A 59 -1.11 12.14 9.17
N SER A 60 -2.42 12.22 9.37
CA SER A 60 -3.36 12.54 8.29
C SER A 60 -4.35 13.62 8.70
N ARG A 61 -4.80 14.42 7.74
CA ARG A 61 -5.75 15.52 7.94
C ARG A 61 -6.69 15.65 6.75
N ILE A 62 -7.97 15.88 7.00
CA ILE A 62 -8.93 16.08 5.94
C ILE A 62 -8.94 17.54 5.51
N TYR A 63 -8.92 17.75 4.21
CA TYR A 63 -9.01 19.04 3.55
C TYR A 63 -10.29 19.15 2.73
N LEU A 64 -10.77 20.38 2.60
CA LEU A 64 -11.88 20.78 1.76
C LEU A 64 -11.36 21.73 0.69
N THR A 65 -11.60 21.40 -0.58
CA THR A 65 -11.28 22.23 -1.73
C THR A 65 -12.56 22.69 -2.41
N ASP A 66 -12.68 24.00 -2.64
CA ASP A 66 -13.68 24.59 -3.54
C ASP A 66 -13.16 24.47 -4.98
N LEU A 67 -13.90 23.76 -5.82
CA LEU A 67 -13.47 23.44 -7.19
C LEU A 67 -13.63 24.62 -8.16
N ASP A 68 -14.49 25.61 -7.85
CA ASP A 68 -14.71 26.79 -8.66
C ASP A 68 -13.58 27.82 -8.48
N ASN A 69 -13.23 28.14 -7.22
CA ASN A 69 -12.22 29.14 -6.91
C ASN A 69 -10.86 28.56 -6.51
N ARG A 70 -10.75 27.22 -6.44
CA ARG A 70 -9.54 26.46 -6.07
C ARG A 70 -9.02 26.73 -4.65
N GLY A 71 -9.86 27.29 -3.79
CA GLY A 71 -9.54 27.53 -2.39
C GLY A 71 -9.49 26.24 -1.60
N THR A 72 -8.37 25.96 -0.94
CA THR A 72 -8.18 24.76 -0.14
C THR A 72 -7.97 25.12 1.34
N ARG A 73 -8.63 24.41 2.26
CA ARG A 73 -8.48 24.59 3.69
C ARG A 73 -8.67 23.27 4.44
N PRO A 74 -8.14 23.14 5.67
CA PRO A 74 -8.53 22.04 6.53
C PRO A 74 -10.04 22.01 6.79
N LEU A 75 -10.61 20.80 6.89
CA LEU A 75 -12.04 20.63 7.20
C LEU A 75 -12.39 21.18 8.58
N ILE A 76 -11.54 20.91 9.58
CA ILE A 76 -11.65 21.41 10.95
C ILE A 76 -10.39 22.21 11.33
N VAL A 77 -10.58 23.25 12.18
CA VAL A 77 -9.49 24.14 12.58
C VAL A 77 -8.60 23.52 13.66
N ASP A 78 -9.22 22.96 14.70
CA ASP A 78 -8.47 22.29 15.78
C ASP A 78 -7.95 20.94 15.29
N PRO A 79 -6.64 20.71 15.28
CA PRO A 79 -6.08 19.48 14.75
C PRO A 79 -6.40 18.30 15.68
N LEU A 80 -7.25 17.39 15.23
CA LEU A 80 -7.32 16.05 15.77
C LEU A 80 -6.24 15.20 15.08
N PRO A 81 -5.52 14.36 15.83
CA PRO A 81 -4.58 13.43 15.22
C PRO A 81 -5.28 12.48 14.25
N ALA A 82 -4.60 12.08 13.17
CA ALA A 82 -5.02 11.02 12.26
C ALA A 82 -6.50 11.11 11.81
N GLN A 83 -6.84 12.11 10.97
CA GLN A 83 -8.16 12.26 10.35
C GLN A 83 -8.20 11.52 9.01
N HIS A 84 -9.23 10.72 8.74
CA HIS A 84 -9.40 10.03 7.46
C HIS A 84 -10.88 9.69 7.18
N GLY A 85 -11.16 9.15 6.00
CA GLY A 85 -12.48 8.63 5.64
C GLY A 85 -13.55 9.70 5.53
N GLY A 86 -13.22 10.91 5.06
CA GLY A 86 -14.19 12.00 4.90
C GLY A 86 -15.28 11.66 3.90
N ARG A 87 -16.57 11.69 4.31
CA ARG A 87 -17.73 11.38 3.45
C ARG A 87 -18.80 12.45 3.58
N TRP A 88 -19.28 12.91 2.43
CA TRP A 88 -20.43 13.82 2.38
C TRP A 88 -21.72 13.11 2.75
N SER A 89 -22.57 13.77 3.52
CA SER A 89 -23.98 13.37 3.62
C SER A 89 -24.68 13.46 2.25
N PRO A 90 -25.74 12.69 2.02
CA PRO A 90 -26.49 12.74 0.75
C PRO A 90 -26.99 14.13 0.37
N ALA A 91 -27.31 14.97 1.37
CA ALA A 91 -27.72 16.37 1.17
C ALA A 91 -26.54 17.33 0.93
N GLY A 92 -25.28 16.92 1.17
CA GLY A 92 -24.09 17.76 1.03
C GLY A 92 -23.94 18.85 2.12
N ASP A 93 -24.73 18.75 3.19
CA ASP A 93 -24.75 19.70 4.31
C ASP A 93 -23.88 19.30 5.50
N ARG A 94 -23.49 18.02 5.56
CA ARG A 94 -22.63 17.45 6.60
C ARG A 94 -21.49 16.61 6.03
N VAL A 95 -20.46 16.43 6.83
CA VAL A 95 -19.34 15.52 6.56
C VAL A 95 -19.14 14.61 7.76
N GLY A 96 -19.20 13.30 7.53
CA GLY A 96 -18.74 12.28 8.48
C GLY A 96 -17.27 11.97 8.23
N PHE A 97 -16.50 11.72 9.28
CA PHE A 97 -15.10 11.32 9.18
C PHE A 97 -14.65 10.59 10.45
N ILE A 98 -13.52 9.92 10.36
CA ILE A 98 -12.87 9.26 11.50
C ILE A 98 -11.67 10.09 11.92
N ALA A 99 -11.51 10.29 13.23
CA ALA A 99 -10.32 10.92 13.79
C ALA A 99 -9.96 10.32 15.13
N THR A 100 -8.66 10.30 15.42
CA THR A 100 -8.16 9.88 16.73
C THR A 100 -8.38 11.01 17.74
N LEU A 101 -8.99 10.70 18.88
CA LEU A 101 -9.12 11.62 20.01
C LEU A 101 -7.75 11.86 20.67
N HIS A 102 -7.63 12.89 21.49
CA HIS A 102 -6.41 13.13 22.28
C HIS A 102 -6.10 11.99 23.27
N SER A 103 -7.10 11.17 23.60
CA SER A 103 -6.94 9.93 24.38
C SER A 103 -6.28 8.77 23.60
N GLY A 104 -6.00 8.95 22.30
CA GLY A 104 -5.49 7.89 21.42
C GLY A 104 -6.57 7.01 20.81
N GLN A 105 -7.85 7.15 21.18
CA GLN A 105 -8.95 6.34 20.65
C GLN A 105 -9.53 6.95 19.37
N PRO A 106 -9.69 6.18 18.26
CA PRO A 106 -10.41 6.65 17.09
C PRO A 106 -11.91 6.75 17.35
N ALA A 107 -12.54 7.77 16.81
CA ALA A 107 -13.98 8.01 16.93
C ALA A 107 -14.56 8.54 15.62
N LEU A 108 -15.88 8.33 15.45
CA LEU A 108 -16.65 8.90 14.36
C LEU A 108 -17.03 10.35 14.70
N HIS A 109 -16.78 11.26 13.78
CA HIS A 109 -17.09 12.68 13.88
C HIS A 109 -18.05 13.09 12.78
N VAL A 110 -18.92 14.06 13.05
CA VAL A 110 -19.81 14.70 12.08
C VAL A 110 -19.73 16.21 12.22
N VAL A 111 -19.54 16.92 11.11
CA VAL A 111 -19.35 18.37 11.08
C VAL A 111 -20.19 19.02 9.98
N ASP A 112 -20.64 20.26 10.20
CA ASP A 112 -21.10 21.13 9.13
C ASP A 112 -19.87 21.79 8.46
N PRO A 113 -19.58 21.49 7.19
CA PRO A 113 -18.41 22.02 6.50
C PRO A 113 -18.45 23.54 6.23
N ASN A 114 -19.61 24.17 6.43
CA ASN A 114 -19.79 25.62 6.22
C ASN A 114 -19.57 26.43 7.50
N LEU A 115 -19.61 25.77 8.67
CA LEU A 115 -19.31 26.42 9.95
C LEU A 115 -17.82 26.24 10.25
N PRO A 116 -17.05 27.33 10.38
CA PRO A 116 -15.64 27.21 10.74
C PRO A 116 -15.55 26.69 12.17
N SER A 117 -15.40 25.40 12.25
CA SER A 117 -15.13 24.95 13.28
C SER A 117 -14.90 24.37 14.57
N ARG A 118 -15.63 24.38 15.50
CA ARG A 118 -15.42 23.80 16.83
C ARG A 118 -16.55 22.88 17.29
N SER A 119 -17.63 22.80 16.56
CA SER A 119 -18.75 21.94 16.90
C SER A 119 -18.78 20.72 15.99
N TYR A 120 -18.18 19.66 16.40
CA TYR A 120 -18.35 18.33 15.82
C TYR A 120 -19.00 17.41 16.86
N GLU A 121 -19.84 16.55 16.37
CA GLU A 121 -20.45 15.49 17.18
C GLU A 121 -19.49 14.31 17.23
N VAL A 122 -19.24 13.80 18.44
CA VAL A 122 -18.41 12.59 18.62
C VAL A 122 -19.32 11.43 18.95
N LEU A 123 -19.22 10.37 18.14
CA LEU A 123 -19.97 9.13 18.33
C LEU A 123 -18.97 8.01 18.65
N ALA A 124 -18.96 7.59 19.91
CA ALA A 124 -18.12 6.50 20.38
C ALA A 124 -18.79 5.15 20.15
N LEU A 125 -18.08 4.23 19.52
CA LEU A 125 -18.46 2.82 19.39
C LEU A 125 -17.77 2.05 20.52
N SER A 126 -18.50 1.77 21.62
CA SER A 126 -17.91 1.11 22.78
C SER A 126 -17.32 -0.26 22.42
N GLY A 127 -16.03 -0.45 22.68
CA GLY A 127 -15.29 -1.68 22.38
C GLY A 127 -14.92 -1.87 20.90
N PHE A 128 -15.18 -0.88 20.04
CA PHE A 128 -14.88 -0.93 18.62
C PHE A 128 -14.15 0.32 18.14
N MET A 129 -13.20 0.14 17.25
CA MET A 129 -12.47 1.18 16.54
C MET A 129 -13.03 1.36 15.13
N PRO A 130 -13.59 2.53 14.77
CA PRO A 130 -14.06 2.78 13.41
C PRO A 130 -12.88 2.80 12.42
N GLU A 131 -13.05 2.11 11.27
CA GLU A 131 -12.04 2.01 10.21
C GLU A 131 -12.50 2.68 8.90
N ALA A 132 -13.81 2.62 8.58
CA ALA A 132 -14.40 3.23 7.40
C ALA A 132 -15.85 3.62 7.64
N LEU A 133 -16.37 4.53 6.83
CA LEU A 133 -17.78 4.94 6.91
C LEU A 133 -18.37 5.25 5.52
N GLU A 134 -19.68 5.11 5.40
CA GLU A 134 -20.49 5.57 4.26
C GLU A 134 -21.85 6.09 4.77
N TRP A 135 -22.46 7.01 4.03
CA TRP A 135 -23.80 7.50 4.35
C TRP A 135 -24.87 6.72 3.60
N ALA A 136 -25.87 6.25 4.30
CA ALA A 136 -27.11 5.78 3.69
C ALA A 136 -27.99 6.96 3.25
N ALA A 137 -28.91 6.73 2.32
CA ALA A 137 -29.77 7.77 1.75
C ALA A 137 -30.67 8.48 2.77
N ASP A 138 -31.01 7.81 3.87
CA ASP A 138 -31.82 8.34 4.97
C ASP A 138 -31.03 9.20 5.98
N GLY A 139 -29.72 9.39 5.77
CA GLY A 139 -28.85 10.13 6.67
C GLY A 139 -28.26 9.30 7.80
N THR A 140 -28.49 7.98 7.83
CA THR A 140 -27.78 7.05 8.72
C THR A 140 -26.33 6.88 8.24
N ILE A 141 -25.40 6.79 9.18
CA ILE A 141 -23.99 6.48 8.88
C ILE A 141 -23.77 4.98 9.07
N LEU A 142 -23.26 4.32 8.05
CA LEU A 142 -22.79 2.94 8.13
C LEU A 142 -21.29 2.96 8.43
N VAL A 143 -20.88 2.27 9.49
CA VAL A 143 -19.48 2.31 9.97
C VAL A 143 -18.95 0.89 10.00
N LEU A 144 -17.83 0.65 9.32
CA LEU A 144 -17.00 -0.51 9.54
C LEU A 144 -16.16 -0.26 10.78
N ALA A 145 -16.22 -1.16 11.74
CA ALA A 145 -15.44 -1.03 12.96
C ALA A 145 -14.85 -2.37 13.40
N ALA A 146 -13.66 -2.31 13.94
CA ALA A 146 -12.88 -3.44 14.43
C ALA A 146 -12.91 -3.50 15.95
N GLU A 147 -13.09 -4.68 16.52
CA GLU A 147 -12.86 -4.93 17.93
C GLU A 147 -11.38 -4.69 18.29
N GLU A 148 -11.14 -4.35 19.55
CA GLU A 148 -9.79 -4.29 20.07
C GLU A 148 -9.06 -5.64 19.87
N GLY A 149 -7.80 -5.57 19.41
CA GLY A 149 -7.03 -6.77 19.05
C GLY A 149 -7.29 -7.32 17.64
N ALA A 150 -8.13 -6.67 16.84
CA ALA A 150 -8.25 -6.99 15.42
C ALA A 150 -6.92 -6.67 14.70
N GLU A 151 -6.48 -7.59 13.85
CA GLU A 151 -5.24 -7.43 13.08
C GLU A 151 -5.37 -6.32 12.05
N MET A 152 -4.37 -5.45 11.95
CA MET A 152 -4.29 -4.44 10.90
C MET A 152 -3.61 -5.01 9.66
N GLY A 153 -4.11 -4.63 8.47
CA GLY A 153 -3.53 -5.07 7.21
C GLY A 153 -2.09 -4.57 7.03
N VAL A 154 -1.33 -5.29 6.22
CA VAL A 154 0.09 -5.04 5.93
C VAL A 154 0.38 -3.61 5.47
N THR A 155 -0.52 -3.02 4.68
CA THR A 155 -0.40 -1.63 4.21
C THR A 155 -0.51 -0.59 5.33
N ALA A 156 -1.18 -0.92 6.43
CA ALA A 156 -1.26 -0.08 7.62
C ALA A 156 -0.06 -0.31 8.57
N GLY A 157 0.80 -1.28 8.25
CA GLY A 157 1.89 -1.76 9.07
C GLY A 157 1.42 -2.86 10.00
N SER A 158 1.78 -4.10 9.69
CA SER A 158 1.69 -5.19 10.64
C SER A 158 2.69 -4.91 11.76
N GLY A 159 2.27 -4.77 12.94
CA GLY A 159 3.04 -4.29 14.08
C GLY A 159 2.38 -3.05 14.60
N GLN A 160 1.30 -3.25 15.33
CA GLN A 160 0.72 -2.20 16.12
C GLN A 160 1.64 -1.85 17.27
N LEU A 161 1.73 -0.56 17.54
CA LEU A 161 1.98 -0.12 18.90
C LEU A 161 0.97 -0.86 19.80
N PRO A 162 1.37 -1.35 20.97
CA PRO A 162 0.44 -1.91 21.93
C PRO A 162 -0.77 -0.98 22.02
N ALA A 163 -1.97 -1.53 21.98
CA ALA A 163 -3.15 -0.73 22.26
C ALA A 163 -2.85 0.06 23.53
N ALA A 164 -3.19 1.35 23.52
CA ALA A 164 -3.04 2.20 24.70
C ALA A 164 -4.01 1.72 25.79
N GLY A 165 -3.74 0.55 26.34
CA GLY A 165 -4.63 -0.18 27.25
C GLY A 165 -3.92 -0.81 28.44
N ASP A 166 -2.63 -1.01 28.35
CA ASP A 166 -1.85 -1.59 29.45
C ASP A 166 -0.96 -0.53 30.13
N GLU A 167 -1.51 0.64 30.45
CA GLU A 167 -0.82 1.60 31.34
C GLU A 167 -0.48 0.99 32.72
N GLU A 168 -1.09 -0.16 33.08
CA GLU A 168 -0.82 -0.90 34.32
C GLU A 168 0.16 -2.08 34.13
N ALA A 169 0.58 -2.40 32.89
CA ALA A 169 1.48 -3.53 32.65
C ALA A 169 2.90 -3.21 33.12
N GLU A 170 3.40 -3.99 34.08
CA GLU A 170 4.79 -3.90 34.49
C GLU A 170 5.71 -4.38 33.36
N PRO A 171 6.88 -3.76 33.14
CA PRO A 171 7.76 -4.07 32.01
C PRO A 171 8.23 -5.53 31.92
N TRP A 172 8.08 -6.30 32.99
CA TRP A 172 8.46 -7.72 33.07
C TRP A 172 7.31 -8.68 32.83
N TRP A 173 6.06 -8.19 32.69
CA TRP A 173 4.94 -9.08 32.41
C TRP A 173 5.11 -9.72 31.03
N PRO A 174 4.91 -11.06 30.91
CA PRO A 174 5.00 -11.72 29.64
C PRO A 174 3.80 -11.39 28.76
N GLU A 175 4.02 -11.25 27.47
CA GLU A 175 2.94 -11.30 26.48
C GLU A 175 2.39 -12.74 26.43
N VAL A 176 1.12 -12.91 26.75
CA VAL A 176 0.46 -14.22 26.72
C VAL A 176 -0.45 -14.30 25.51
N ARG A 177 -0.12 -15.21 24.58
CA ARG A 177 -0.96 -15.52 23.42
C ARG A 177 -1.78 -16.76 23.72
N SER A 178 -3.10 -16.63 23.78
CA SER A 178 -4.04 -17.75 23.89
C SER A 178 -4.69 -18.01 22.53
N GLY A 179 -5.15 -19.24 22.27
CA GLY A 179 -5.73 -19.65 20.99
C GLY A 179 -7.10 -19.03 20.68
N GLY A 180 -7.19 -17.71 20.65
CA GLY A 180 -8.35 -16.95 20.18
C GLY A 180 -8.20 -16.55 18.70
N LEU A 181 -9.32 -16.27 18.05
CA LEU A 181 -9.35 -15.85 16.64
C LEU A 181 -8.99 -14.37 16.41
N GLY A 182 -8.64 -13.62 17.46
CA GLY A 182 -8.47 -12.16 17.38
C GLY A 182 -9.78 -11.39 17.40
N GLY A 183 -9.71 -10.06 17.23
CA GLY A 183 -10.87 -9.18 17.19
C GLY A 183 -11.60 -9.22 15.85
N TRP A 184 -12.92 -9.13 15.91
CA TRP A 184 -13.79 -9.14 14.74
C TRP A 184 -14.00 -7.74 14.15
N ARG A 185 -14.20 -7.68 12.84
CA ARG A 185 -14.72 -6.48 12.15
C ARG A 185 -16.18 -6.65 11.87
N THR A 186 -16.97 -5.61 12.10
CA THR A 186 -18.40 -5.63 11.81
C THR A 186 -18.88 -4.26 11.34
N ALA A 187 -20.07 -4.23 10.73
CA ALA A 187 -20.69 -3.00 10.30
C ALA A 187 -21.82 -2.58 11.26
N PHE A 188 -21.86 -1.30 11.59
CA PHE A 188 -22.88 -0.66 12.40
C PHE A 188 -23.65 0.38 11.60
N ALA A 189 -24.95 0.52 11.90
CA ALA A 189 -25.75 1.69 11.52
C ALA A 189 -25.80 2.64 12.73
N VAL A 190 -25.43 3.89 12.49
CA VAL A 190 -25.33 4.94 13.51
C VAL A 190 -26.18 6.13 13.06
N THR A 191 -27.15 6.56 13.90
CA THR A 191 -27.96 7.74 13.63
C THR A 191 -27.30 8.98 14.26
N PRO A 192 -26.87 9.98 13.47
CA PRO A 192 -26.32 11.22 14.02
C PRO A 192 -27.32 11.94 14.94
N GLY A 193 -26.85 12.45 16.07
CA GLY A 193 -27.66 13.21 17.03
C GLY A 193 -28.62 12.40 17.91
N GLY A 194 -28.77 11.11 17.67
CA GLY A 194 -29.75 10.28 18.38
C GLY A 194 -29.20 9.12 19.20
N GLY A 195 -27.91 8.80 19.04
CA GLY A 195 -27.26 7.75 19.81
C GLY A 195 -27.75 6.33 19.55
N ASN A 196 -28.56 6.09 18.50
CA ASN A 196 -28.95 4.74 18.14
C ASN A 196 -27.86 4.07 17.32
N ILE A 197 -27.26 3.02 17.89
CA ILE A 197 -26.21 2.20 17.25
C ILE A 197 -26.79 0.79 17.10
N ARG A 198 -26.81 0.27 15.86
CA ARG A 198 -27.33 -1.06 15.57
C ARG A 198 -26.32 -1.85 14.74
N ARG A 199 -25.92 -3.00 15.24
CA ARG A 199 -25.09 -3.97 14.50
C ARG A 199 -25.88 -4.49 13.28
N LEU A 200 -25.22 -4.54 12.12
CA LEU A 200 -25.88 -4.90 10.83
C LEU A 200 -25.73 -6.38 10.50
N LEU A 201 -24.61 -6.99 10.82
CA LEU A 201 -24.35 -8.41 10.56
C LEU A 201 -24.29 -9.20 11.88
N PRO A 202 -24.70 -10.49 11.85
CA PRO A 202 -24.63 -11.34 13.03
C PRO A 202 -23.19 -11.58 13.48
N GLU A 203 -23.03 -12.05 14.70
CA GLU A 203 -21.75 -12.57 15.21
C GLU A 203 -21.27 -13.74 14.37
N GLY A 204 -19.95 -13.91 14.27
CA GLY A 204 -19.33 -14.95 13.45
C GLY A 204 -19.20 -14.61 11.96
N ILE A 205 -19.48 -13.35 11.57
CA ILE A 205 -19.21 -12.83 10.24
C ILE A 205 -18.26 -11.64 10.36
N ASN A 206 -17.08 -11.76 9.76
CA ASN A 206 -16.11 -10.67 9.67
C ASN A 206 -16.34 -9.88 8.38
N VAL A 207 -16.35 -8.54 8.48
CA VAL A 207 -16.53 -7.63 7.34
C VAL A 207 -15.19 -6.98 7.02
N TRP A 208 -14.74 -7.12 5.79
CA TRP A 208 -13.46 -6.54 5.33
C TRP A 208 -13.64 -5.20 4.64
N GLU A 209 -14.61 -5.13 3.74
CA GLU A 209 -14.97 -3.93 2.98
C GLU A 209 -16.48 -3.92 2.71
N PHE A 210 -17.06 -2.75 2.51
CA PHE A 210 -18.44 -2.65 2.06
C PHE A 210 -18.70 -1.42 1.18
N GLY A 211 -19.73 -1.53 0.34
CA GLY A 211 -20.34 -0.41 -0.37
C GLY A 211 -21.82 -0.35 -0.07
N VAL A 212 -22.43 0.85 -0.16
CA VAL A 212 -23.84 1.07 0.17
C VAL A 212 -24.53 1.86 -0.92
N ALA A 213 -25.79 1.52 -1.20
CA ALA A 213 -26.73 2.36 -1.97
C ALA A 213 -28.17 2.07 -1.52
N GLY A 214 -28.91 3.13 -1.20
CA GLY A 214 -30.28 3.00 -0.69
C GLY A 214 -30.35 2.11 0.55
N GLU A 215 -31.08 1.02 0.44
CA GLU A 215 -31.29 0.03 1.51
C GLU A 215 -30.36 -1.19 1.39
N LEU A 216 -29.38 -1.14 0.51
CA LEU A 216 -28.51 -2.26 0.21
C LEU A 216 -27.09 -2.01 0.70
N LEU A 217 -26.50 -3.03 1.32
CA LEU A 217 -25.10 -3.10 1.69
C LEU A 217 -24.47 -4.31 1.00
N LEU A 218 -23.44 -4.08 0.20
CA LEU A 218 -22.63 -5.11 -0.44
C LEU A 218 -21.31 -5.22 0.32
N ALA A 219 -20.98 -6.40 0.83
CA ALA A 219 -19.82 -6.59 1.68
C ALA A 219 -18.93 -7.75 1.24
N VAL A 220 -17.62 -7.57 1.38
CA VAL A 220 -16.64 -8.64 1.37
C VAL A 220 -16.53 -9.18 2.79
N VAL A 221 -16.87 -10.46 2.99
CA VAL A 221 -16.98 -11.07 4.32
C VAL A 221 -16.29 -12.43 4.39
N SER A 222 -15.86 -12.81 5.60
CA SER A 222 -15.35 -14.15 5.91
C SER A 222 -16.01 -14.71 7.18
N ASP A 223 -15.86 -16.02 7.41
CA ASP A 223 -16.40 -16.71 8.59
C ASP A 223 -15.42 -16.72 9.78
N ARG A 224 -14.26 -16.10 9.62
CA ARG A 224 -13.22 -15.94 10.64
C ARG A 224 -12.54 -14.58 10.48
N PRO A 225 -11.95 -13.99 11.53
CA PRO A 225 -11.49 -12.61 11.54
C PRO A 225 -9.98 -12.42 11.31
N THR A 226 -9.17 -13.49 11.20
CA THR A 226 -7.72 -13.33 11.04
C THR A 226 -7.37 -12.75 9.68
N GLU A 227 -6.26 -12.03 9.56
CA GLU A 227 -5.85 -11.40 8.31
C GLU A 227 -5.74 -12.40 7.16
N GLY A 228 -5.27 -13.63 7.43
CA GLY A 228 -5.23 -14.71 6.46
C GLY A 228 -6.60 -15.17 5.97
N ASP A 229 -7.64 -15.14 6.83
CA ASP A 229 -9.00 -15.55 6.44
C ASP A 229 -9.64 -14.64 5.39
N TRP A 230 -9.10 -13.42 5.19
CA TRP A 230 -9.53 -12.55 4.10
C TRP A 230 -9.35 -13.21 2.72
N THR A 231 -8.34 -14.05 2.53
CA THR A 231 -8.12 -14.78 1.26
C THR A 231 -9.27 -15.72 0.90
N HIS A 232 -10.07 -16.14 1.88
CA HIS A 232 -11.25 -17.01 1.74
C HIS A 232 -12.57 -16.25 1.79
N SER A 233 -12.54 -14.94 1.56
CA SER A 233 -13.71 -14.08 1.60
C SER A 233 -14.69 -14.37 0.46
N ARG A 234 -15.92 -13.92 0.65
CA ARG A 234 -17.00 -13.94 -0.34
C ARG A 234 -17.72 -12.62 -0.39
N LEU A 235 -18.46 -12.39 -1.47
CA LEU A 235 -19.31 -11.22 -1.66
C LEU A 235 -20.72 -11.52 -1.18
N GLU A 236 -21.23 -10.74 -0.23
CA GLU A 236 -22.61 -10.85 0.27
C GLU A 236 -23.36 -9.54 0.10
N LEU A 237 -24.65 -9.65 -0.21
CA LEU A 237 -25.60 -8.55 -0.23
C LEU A 237 -26.54 -8.67 0.97
N LEU A 238 -26.69 -7.57 1.71
CA LEU A 238 -27.62 -7.42 2.83
C LEU A 238 -28.64 -6.33 2.48
N ASN A 239 -29.93 -6.63 2.69
CA ASN A 239 -30.98 -5.61 2.72
C ASN A 239 -31.09 -5.06 4.15
N LEU A 240 -30.85 -3.75 4.34
CA LEU A 240 -30.78 -3.08 5.64
C LEU A 240 -32.11 -2.99 6.39
N GLN A 241 -33.24 -3.05 5.65
CA GLN A 241 -34.60 -3.00 6.22
C GLN A 241 -35.09 -4.39 6.62
N SER A 242 -35.06 -5.36 5.67
CA SER A 242 -35.55 -6.71 5.93
C SER A 242 -34.59 -7.57 6.72
N GLY A 243 -33.28 -7.25 6.71
CA GLY A 243 -32.23 -8.09 7.26
C GLY A 243 -31.91 -9.32 6.39
N GLU A 244 -32.54 -9.45 5.21
CA GLU A 244 -32.27 -10.55 4.30
C GLU A 244 -30.85 -10.49 3.75
N ARG A 245 -30.16 -11.64 3.79
CA ARG A 245 -28.78 -11.78 3.31
C ARG A 245 -28.71 -12.85 2.23
N ARG A 246 -27.87 -12.61 1.23
CA ARG A 246 -27.53 -13.63 0.24
C ARG A 246 -26.07 -13.51 -0.23
N VAL A 247 -25.48 -14.66 -0.51
CA VAL A 247 -24.17 -14.72 -1.18
C VAL A 247 -24.38 -14.33 -2.64
N VAL A 248 -23.63 -13.31 -3.08
CA VAL A 248 -23.62 -12.85 -4.47
C VAL A 248 -22.59 -13.64 -5.26
N HIS A 249 -21.38 -13.82 -4.67
CA HIS A 249 -20.26 -14.45 -5.36
C HIS A 249 -19.32 -15.14 -4.37
N ARG A 250 -18.80 -16.30 -4.78
CA ARG A 250 -17.67 -16.99 -4.16
C ARG A 250 -16.52 -16.96 -5.14
N PRO A 251 -15.48 -16.15 -4.87
CA PRO A 251 -14.42 -15.90 -5.83
C PRO A 251 -13.45 -17.08 -5.94
N ARG A 252 -12.66 -17.07 -7.01
CA ARG A 252 -11.49 -17.94 -7.18
C ARG A 252 -10.21 -17.27 -6.67
N ARG A 253 -10.22 -15.93 -6.64
CA ARG A 253 -9.14 -15.06 -6.19
C ARG A 253 -9.65 -14.14 -5.09
N GLN A 254 -8.92 -13.10 -4.77
CA GLN A 254 -9.30 -12.16 -3.72
C GLN A 254 -10.22 -11.06 -4.25
N LEU A 255 -11.03 -10.51 -3.36
CA LEU A 255 -12.01 -9.46 -3.66
C LEU A 255 -11.59 -8.11 -3.09
N ARG A 256 -11.92 -7.03 -3.82
CA ARG A 256 -11.73 -5.66 -3.39
C ARG A 256 -12.75 -4.71 -3.99
N SER A 257 -12.96 -3.56 -3.34
CA SER A 257 -13.76 -2.44 -3.83
C SER A 257 -15.19 -2.84 -4.22
N PRO A 258 -15.99 -3.44 -3.30
CA PRO A 258 -17.38 -3.74 -3.54
C PRO A 258 -18.19 -2.45 -3.65
N VAL A 259 -18.90 -2.24 -4.75
CA VAL A 259 -19.71 -1.03 -5.01
C VAL A 259 -21.09 -1.37 -5.53
N ILE A 260 -22.06 -0.49 -5.22
CA ILE A 260 -23.47 -0.59 -5.69
C ILE A 260 -23.77 0.67 -6.49
N SER A 261 -24.48 0.52 -7.62
CA SER A 261 -24.97 1.69 -8.36
C SER A 261 -25.97 2.50 -7.51
N PRO A 262 -26.02 3.84 -7.64
CA PRO A 262 -26.89 4.68 -6.79
C PRO A 262 -28.36 4.33 -6.81
N ASP A 263 -28.86 3.70 -7.90
CA ASP A 263 -30.24 3.20 -8.00
C ASP A 263 -30.42 1.79 -7.42
N GLY A 264 -29.35 1.17 -6.90
CA GLY A 264 -29.38 -0.17 -6.31
C GLY A 264 -29.51 -1.32 -7.32
N SER A 265 -29.47 -1.07 -8.64
CA SER A 265 -29.76 -2.10 -9.65
C SER A 265 -28.55 -2.98 -10.01
N ARG A 266 -27.31 -2.50 -9.79
CA ARG A 266 -26.06 -3.14 -10.20
C ARG A 266 -25.09 -3.23 -9.04
N LEU A 267 -24.36 -4.33 -8.97
CA LEU A 267 -23.29 -4.58 -8.03
C LEU A 267 -22.00 -4.77 -8.83
N ALA A 268 -20.89 -4.22 -8.36
CA ALA A 268 -19.60 -4.48 -8.97
C ALA A 268 -18.52 -4.70 -7.90
N VAL A 269 -17.49 -5.47 -8.25
CA VAL A 269 -16.37 -5.80 -7.38
C VAL A 269 -15.13 -6.07 -8.25
N VAL A 270 -13.95 -5.84 -7.73
CA VAL A 270 -12.69 -6.32 -8.32
C VAL A 270 -12.40 -7.72 -7.79
N GLU A 271 -12.07 -8.65 -8.69
CA GLU A 271 -11.52 -9.97 -8.37
C GLU A 271 -10.14 -10.12 -9.01
N GLY A 272 -9.10 -10.40 -8.22
CA GLY A 272 -7.74 -10.54 -8.70
C GLY A 272 -6.83 -11.26 -7.73
N LEU A 273 -5.68 -11.70 -8.23
CA LEU A 273 -4.60 -12.22 -7.39
C LEU A 273 -4.08 -11.09 -6.51
N ALA A 274 -3.87 -11.37 -5.25
CA ALA A 274 -3.38 -10.41 -4.27
C ALA A 274 -2.26 -11.01 -3.42
N SER A 275 -1.30 -10.17 -3.05
CA SER A 275 -0.30 -10.53 -2.06
C SER A 275 -0.78 -10.27 -0.64
N ASP A 276 -1.64 -9.28 -0.46
CA ASP A 276 -2.27 -8.97 0.82
C ASP A 276 -3.51 -8.07 0.62
N ARG A 277 -4.28 -7.85 1.67
CA ARG A 277 -5.58 -7.18 1.64
C ARG A 277 -5.56 -5.78 1.01
N GLY A 278 -4.47 -5.07 1.10
CA GLY A 278 -4.34 -3.74 0.51
C GLY A 278 -3.91 -3.74 -0.96
N ILE A 279 -3.48 -4.86 -1.52
CA ILE A 279 -2.83 -4.93 -2.84
C ILE A 279 -3.54 -5.97 -3.70
N VAL A 280 -4.71 -5.59 -4.23
CA VAL A 280 -5.50 -6.40 -5.17
C VAL A 280 -5.57 -5.69 -6.50
N TYR A 281 -5.21 -6.41 -7.55
CA TYR A 281 -5.32 -5.96 -8.93
C TYR A 281 -5.99 -7.04 -9.76
N GLY A 282 -7.06 -6.68 -10.46
CA GLY A 282 -7.85 -7.71 -11.12
C GLY A 282 -8.82 -7.23 -12.18
N GLU A 283 -9.80 -8.08 -12.42
CA GLU A 283 -10.90 -7.86 -13.35
C GLU A 283 -12.12 -7.30 -12.62
N ILE A 284 -12.93 -6.55 -13.33
CA ILE A 284 -14.22 -6.05 -12.80
C ILE A 284 -15.27 -7.13 -13.03
N LEU A 285 -15.92 -7.56 -11.97
CA LEU A 285 -17.13 -8.40 -12.03
C LEU A 285 -18.37 -7.57 -11.72
N GLU A 286 -19.37 -7.63 -12.60
CA GLU A 286 -20.67 -7.00 -12.41
C GLU A 286 -21.75 -8.05 -12.21
N PHE A 287 -22.68 -7.79 -11.30
CA PHE A 287 -23.82 -8.64 -10.98
C PHE A 287 -25.11 -7.81 -10.94
N PRO A 288 -26.27 -8.35 -11.43
CA PRO A 288 -27.55 -7.72 -11.18
C PRO A 288 -27.96 -7.91 -9.71
N THR A 289 -28.51 -6.87 -9.11
CA THR A 289 -29.03 -6.94 -7.73
C THR A 289 -30.16 -7.96 -7.57
N SER A 290 -30.93 -8.22 -8.63
CA SER A 290 -31.96 -9.25 -8.63
C SER A 290 -31.44 -10.69 -8.53
N GLY A 291 -30.12 -10.90 -8.63
CA GLY A 291 -29.48 -12.20 -8.69
C GLY A 291 -29.17 -12.65 -10.12
N GLY A 292 -28.34 -13.66 -10.24
CA GLY A 292 -27.86 -14.20 -11.51
C GLY A 292 -26.33 -14.26 -11.60
N PRO A 293 -25.78 -14.83 -12.67
CA PRO A 293 -24.34 -14.92 -12.88
C PRO A 293 -23.72 -13.54 -13.08
N GLY A 294 -22.52 -13.36 -12.57
CA GLY A 294 -21.69 -12.20 -12.85
C GLY A 294 -21.14 -12.22 -14.28
N ARG A 295 -20.79 -11.04 -14.77
CA ARG A 295 -20.06 -10.90 -16.03
C ARG A 295 -18.78 -10.09 -15.81
N VAL A 296 -17.72 -10.43 -16.52
CA VAL A 296 -16.49 -9.64 -16.57
C VAL A 296 -16.73 -8.41 -17.43
N LEU A 297 -16.38 -7.24 -16.91
CA LEU A 297 -16.39 -5.98 -17.65
C LEU A 297 -14.99 -5.69 -18.20
N PRO A 298 -14.83 -5.55 -19.52
CA PRO A 298 -13.52 -5.21 -20.09
C PRO A 298 -13.14 -3.77 -19.73
N CYS A 299 -11.92 -3.57 -19.25
CA CYS A 299 -11.37 -2.26 -18.89
C CYS A 299 -10.06 -1.97 -19.64
N ALA A 300 -10.09 -2.06 -20.97
CA ALA A 300 -8.97 -1.71 -21.88
C ALA A 300 -7.61 -2.34 -21.51
N GLY A 301 -7.60 -3.57 -20.98
CA GLY A 301 -6.38 -4.28 -20.55
C GLY A 301 -5.74 -3.71 -19.29
N THR A 302 -6.53 -3.07 -18.44
CA THR A 302 -6.12 -2.51 -17.15
C THR A 302 -6.34 -3.54 -16.05
N ASP A 303 -5.34 -3.76 -15.21
CA ASP A 303 -5.50 -4.43 -13.92
C ASP A 303 -6.12 -3.41 -12.95
N VAL A 304 -7.40 -3.60 -12.65
CA VAL A 304 -8.19 -2.65 -11.85
C VAL A 304 -7.96 -2.92 -10.36
N SER A 305 -7.87 -1.86 -9.57
CA SER A 305 -7.74 -1.94 -8.11
C SER A 305 -8.87 -1.23 -7.38
N TYR A 306 -9.53 -0.25 -8.00
CA TYR A 306 -10.52 0.57 -7.33
C TYR A 306 -11.71 0.92 -8.25
N LEU A 307 -12.92 0.92 -7.66
CA LEU A 307 -14.19 1.17 -8.36
C LEU A 307 -15.01 2.23 -7.65
N ARG A 308 -15.68 3.10 -8.41
CA ARG A 308 -16.74 4.00 -7.91
C ARG A 308 -17.83 4.22 -8.98
N PHE A 309 -19.07 4.07 -8.63
CA PHE A 309 -20.17 4.52 -9.50
C PHE A 309 -20.26 6.05 -9.49
N ARG A 310 -20.36 6.68 -10.66
CA ARG A 310 -20.76 8.08 -10.82
C ARG A 310 -22.28 8.21 -10.78
N ASP A 311 -22.94 7.34 -11.50
CA ASP A 311 -24.39 7.23 -11.61
C ASP A 311 -24.81 5.78 -11.85
N ARG A 312 -26.09 5.52 -12.21
CA ARG A 312 -26.61 4.15 -12.40
C ARG A 312 -25.90 3.35 -13.51
N SER A 313 -25.30 4.03 -14.49
CA SER A 313 -24.73 3.40 -15.70
C SER A 313 -23.26 3.68 -15.91
N HIS A 314 -22.65 4.62 -15.17
CA HIS A 314 -21.26 4.95 -15.32
C HIS A 314 -20.45 4.51 -14.10
N LEU A 315 -19.49 3.61 -14.34
CA LEU A 315 -18.58 3.06 -13.35
C LEU A 315 -17.16 3.56 -13.64
N LEU A 316 -16.60 4.34 -12.71
CA LEU A 316 -15.18 4.72 -12.74
C LEU A 316 -14.36 3.54 -12.23
N ALA A 317 -13.32 3.19 -12.96
CA ALA A 317 -12.33 2.18 -12.62
C ALA A 317 -10.95 2.82 -12.62
N THR A 318 -10.18 2.59 -11.55
CA THR A 318 -8.80 3.05 -11.44
C THR A 318 -7.90 1.83 -11.29
N GLY A 319 -6.81 1.81 -12.04
CA GLY A 319 -5.89 0.68 -12.04
C GLY A 319 -4.62 0.99 -12.81
N VAL A 320 -3.96 -0.06 -13.24
CA VAL A 320 -2.62 0.03 -13.86
C VAL A 320 -2.56 -0.79 -15.13
N ARG A 321 -1.78 -0.30 -16.10
CA ARG A 321 -1.47 -1.01 -17.33
C ARG A 321 0.00 -0.80 -17.70
N ARG A 322 0.81 -1.86 -17.59
CA ARG A 322 2.27 -1.77 -17.70
C ARG A 322 2.83 -0.75 -16.71
N GLN A 323 3.47 0.32 -17.19
CA GLN A 323 4.02 1.40 -16.36
C GLN A 323 3.04 2.56 -16.14
N GLU A 324 1.86 2.49 -16.78
CA GLU A 324 0.89 3.58 -16.76
C GLU A 324 -0.15 3.38 -15.64
N THR A 325 -0.57 4.47 -15.03
CA THR A 325 -1.82 4.52 -14.26
C THR A 325 -2.96 4.83 -15.23
N VAL A 326 -4.07 4.14 -15.05
CA VAL A 326 -5.27 4.28 -15.89
C VAL A 326 -6.46 4.64 -15.03
N VAL A 327 -7.17 5.71 -15.42
CA VAL A 327 -8.50 6.06 -14.90
C VAL A 327 -9.47 5.99 -16.06
N ALA A 328 -10.38 5.03 -15.99
CA ALA A 328 -11.35 4.73 -17.04
C ALA A 328 -12.78 4.82 -16.53
N GLU A 329 -13.69 5.32 -17.34
CA GLU A 329 -15.12 5.28 -17.07
C GLU A 329 -15.82 4.32 -18.03
N LEU A 330 -16.55 3.36 -17.48
CA LEU A 330 -17.32 2.37 -18.23
C LEU A 330 -18.78 2.81 -18.30
N ASP A 331 -19.32 2.99 -19.52
CA ASP A 331 -20.75 3.10 -19.78
C ASP A 331 -21.33 1.69 -19.88
N LEU A 332 -21.99 1.24 -18.82
CA LEU A 332 -22.48 -0.14 -18.67
C LEU A 332 -23.70 -0.44 -19.54
N ASP A 333 -24.42 0.59 -20.00
CA ASP A 333 -25.58 0.44 -20.88
C ASP A 333 -25.14 0.31 -22.35
N ARG A 334 -24.06 1.02 -22.74
CA ARG A 334 -23.52 0.98 -24.10
C ARG A 334 -22.34 0.03 -24.29
N GLY A 335 -21.73 -0.43 -23.17
CA GLY A 335 -20.50 -1.22 -23.21
C GLY A 335 -19.29 -0.42 -23.71
N ALA A 336 -19.29 0.89 -23.56
CA ALA A 336 -18.21 1.77 -23.98
C ALA A 336 -17.27 2.08 -22.81
N VAL A 337 -16.01 2.34 -23.13
CA VAL A 337 -14.97 2.72 -22.16
C VAL A 337 -14.36 4.07 -22.58
N ALA A 338 -14.39 5.05 -21.70
CA ALA A 338 -13.75 6.34 -21.86
C ALA A 338 -12.51 6.40 -20.96
N ILE A 339 -11.35 6.70 -21.52
CA ILE A 339 -10.11 6.86 -20.75
C ILE A 339 -9.97 8.33 -20.36
N HIS A 340 -10.00 8.62 -19.05
CA HIS A 340 -9.77 9.96 -18.52
C HIS A 340 -8.30 10.25 -18.28
N LEU A 341 -7.55 9.26 -17.79
CA LEU A 341 -6.10 9.32 -17.60
C LEU A 341 -5.45 8.02 -18.07
N GLN A 342 -4.32 8.13 -18.75
CA GLN A 342 -3.40 7.04 -19.03
C GLN A 342 -2.02 7.65 -19.20
N ASP A 343 -1.18 7.54 -18.16
CA ASP A 343 0.14 8.18 -18.15
C ASP A 343 1.08 7.44 -17.17
N VAL A 344 2.38 7.66 -17.31
CA VAL A 344 3.44 7.14 -16.42
C VAL A 344 3.55 8.04 -15.19
N VAL A 345 2.51 8.02 -14.39
CA VAL A 345 2.35 8.78 -13.14
C VAL A 345 1.73 7.88 -12.08
N THR A 346 1.69 8.33 -10.82
CA THR A 346 0.88 7.68 -9.79
C THR A 346 -0.31 8.55 -9.39
N THR A 347 -1.33 7.87 -8.86
CA THR A 347 -2.48 8.53 -8.24
C THR A 347 -2.56 8.08 -6.79
N SER A 348 -2.44 9.05 -5.87
CA SER A 348 -2.79 8.88 -4.44
C SER A 348 -2.03 7.81 -3.64
N GLY A 349 -0.96 7.22 -4.16
CA GLY A 349 -0.12 6.30 -3.39
C GLY A 349 0.21 4.99 -4.08
N ARG A 350 1.21 4.35 -3.53
CA ARG A 350 2.02 3.29 -4.13
C ARG A 350 1.29 1.99 -4.44
N PHE A 351 0.31 1.57 -3.79
CA PHE A 351 -0.30 0.25 -4.02
C PHE A 351 -1.80 0.34 -4.28
N THR A 352 -2.36 1.54 -4.24
CA THR A 352 -3.79 1.74 -4.30
C THR A 352 -4.13 2.98 -5.09
N PRO A 353 -4.03 2.93 -6.44
CA PRO A 353 -4.44 4.06 -7.25
C PRO A 353 -5.89 4.42 -6.93
N ASP A 354 -6.14 5.67 -6.59
CA ASP A 354 -7.45 6.19 -6.21
C ASP A 354 -7.85 7.37 -7.08
N ALA A 355 -9.12 7.40 -7.49
CA ALA A 355 -9.74 8.52 -8.15
C ALA A 355 -11.24 8.55 -7.82
N THR A 356 -11.84 9.73 -7.77
CA THR A 356 -13.27 9.86 -7.54
C THR A 356 -13.97 10.49 -8.74
N PRO A 357 -15.14 9.98 -9.17
CA PRO A 357 -15.86 10.55 -10.31
C PRO A 357 -16.39 11.95 -9.97
N HIS A 358 -16.30 12.85 -10.93
CA HIS A 358 -16.99 14.14 -10.85
C HIS A 358 -18.41 13.99 -11.41
N PRO A 359 -19.46 14.58 -10.81
CA PRO A 359 -20.84 14.45 -11.28
C PRO A 359 -21.05 14.84 -12.76
N GLU A 360 -20.31 15.82 -13.26
CA GLU A 360 -20.35 16.28 -14.65
C GLU A 360 -19.49 15.47 -15.63
N GLY A 361 -18.77 14.46 -15.15
CA GLY A 361 -17.82 13.64 -15.91
C GLY A 361 -16.36 13.91 -15.55
N GLY A 362 -15.50 12.96 -15.91
CA GLY A 362 -14.10 12.97 -15.50
C GLY A 362 -13.91 12.54 -14.05
N ALA A 363 -12.70 12.70 -13.53
CA ALA A 363 -12.32 12.27 -12.19
C ALA A 363 -11.43 13.29 -11.49
N LEU A 364 -11.54 13.37 -10.16
CA LEU A 364 -10.58 14.05 -9.28
C LEU A 364 -9.61 13.04 -8.70
N LEU A 365 -8.34 13.41 -8.62
CA LEU A 365 -7.25 12.57 -8.18
C LEU A 365 -6.04 13.41 -7.77
N ALA A 366 -5.09 12.79 -7.05
CA ALA A 366 -3.74 13.34 -6.97
C ALA A 366 -2.90 12.79 -8.13
N LEU A 367 -1.97 13.56 -8.63
CA LEU A 367 -0.99 13.13 -9.62
C LEU A 367 0.41 13.48 -9.15
N ASP A 368 1.31 12.54 -9.24
CA ASP A 368 2.74 12.75 -9.07
C ASP A 368 3.58 11.82 -9.95
N SER A 369 4.87 12.08 -10.01
CA SER A 369 5.83 11.19 -10.66
C SER A 369 7.20 11.36 -10.01
N TRP A 370 8.19 10.53 -10.36
CA TRP A 370 9.56 10.66 -9.85
C TRP A 370 10.12 12.08 -9.96
N GLY A 371 9.80 12.78 -11.05
CA GLY A 371 10.30 14.15 -11.31
C GLY A 371 9.34 15.27 -10.94
N SER A 372 8.12 14.97 -10.50
CA SER A 372 7.06 15.96 -10.29
C SER A 372 6.38 15.73 -8.94
N PRO A 373 6.47 16.73 -8.02
CA PRO A 373 5.76 16.70 -6.75
C PRO A 373 4.24 16.55 -6.92
N PRO A 374 3.52 16.06 -5.88
CA PRO A 374 2.08 15.86 -5.96
C PRO A 374 1.28 17.13 -6.26
N ILE A 375 0.27 16.97 -7.10
CA ILE A 375 -0.75 17.97 -7.38
C ILE A 375 -2.15 17.37 -7.22
N LEU A 376 -3.13 18.18 -6.87
CA LEU A 376 -4.54 17.85 -7.07
C LEU A 376 -4.92 18.18 -8.50
N ALA A 377 -5.60 17.27 -9.18
CA ALA A 377 -5.96 17.43 -10.58
C ALA A 377 -7.38 16.91 -10.89
N ARG A 378 -7.96 17.45 -11.95
CA ARG A 378 -9.11 16.86 -12.66
C ARG A 378 -8.62 16.23 -13.96
N ALA A 379 -8.94 14.98 -14.17
CA ALA A 379 -8.66 14.25 -15.41
C ALA A 379 -9.95 14.03 -16.19
N GLU A 380 -9.95 14.33 -17.49
CA GLU A 380 -11.10 14.18 -18.37
C GLU A 380 -10.65 13.92 -19.80
N LEU A 381 -11.06 12.78 -20.37
CA LEU A 381 -10.81 12.38 -21.77
C LEU A 381 -9.35 12.58 -22.22
N GLY A 382 -8.40 12.06 -21.43
CA GLY A 382 -6.98 12.11 -21.73
C GLY A 382 -6.31 13.46 -21.44
N ARG A 383 -6.98 14.37 -20.77
CA ARG A 383 -6.42 15.66 -20.34
C ARG A 383 -6.47 15.76 -18.83
N SER A 384 -5.42 16.27 -18.23
CA SER A 384 -5.39 16.62 -16.82
C SER A 384 -5.23 18.13 -16.65
N SER A 385 -5.92 18.69 -15.66
CA SER A 385 -5.79 20.10 -15.27
C SER A 385 -5.52 20.19 -13.77
N GLU A 386 -4.48 20.91 -13.41
CA GLU A 386 -4.13 21.15 -12.02
C GLU A 386 -5.22 21.99 -11.32
N ILE A 387 -5.61 21.56 -10.13
CA ILE A 387 -6.49 22.28 -9.21
C ILE A 387 -5.64 22.99 -8.15
N ALA A 388 -4.70 22.25 -7.53
CA ALA A 388 -3.80 22.79 -6.52
C ALA A 388 -2.47 22.03 -6.51
N SER A 389 -1.38 22.77 -6.27
CA SER A 389 -0.07 22.18 -6.02
C SER A 389 0.08 21.80 -4.54
N LEU A 390 0.67 20.64 -4.27
CA LEU A 390 1.10 20.24 -2.94
C LEU A 390 2.62 20.38 -2.76
N SER A 391 3.29 21.05 -3.72
CA SER A 391 4.73 21.30 -3.66
C SER A 391 5.07 22.36 -2.60
N HIS A 392 6.24 22.24 -2.02
CA HIS A 392 6.82 23.16 -1.07
C HIS A 392 8.35 23.27 -1.29
N PRO A 393 9.05 24.25 -0.68
CA PRO A 393 10.48 24.48 -0.97
C PRO A 393 11.37 23.23 -0.79
N GLY A 394 11.05 22.33 0.12
CA GLY A 394 11.77 21.07 0.31
C GLY A 394 11.61 20.11 -0.87
N PHE A 395 10.43 20.00 -1.46
CA PHE A 395 10.16 19.21 -2.66
C PHE A 395 10.87 19.80 -3.89
N GLU A 396 10.86 21.12 -4.04
CA GLU A 396 11.59 21.79 -5.11
C GLU A 396 13.10 21.58 -4.98
N TRP A 397 13.64 21.62 -3.76
CA TRP A 397 15.03 21.30 -3.50
C TRP A 397 15.33 19.84 -3.87
N LEU A 398 14.50 18.88 -3.44
CA LEU A 398 14.67 17.45 -3.73
C LEU A 398 14.70 17.18 -5.23
N ARG A 399 13.80 17.80 -6.00
CA ARG A 399 13.77 17.70 -7.47
C ARG A 399 15.10 18.11 -8.11
N GLY A 400 15.83 19.02 -7.49
CA GLY A 400 17.17 19.42 -7.88
C GLY A 400 18.28 18.42 -7.53
N GLN A 401 18.02 17.45 -6.63
CA GLN A 401 19.03 16.48 -6.16
C GLN A 401 18.93 15.12 -6.85
N ILE A 402 17.71 14.65 -7.10
CA ILE A 402 17.46 13.30 -7.64
C ILE A 402 17.78 13.19 -9.12
N GLY A 403 18.01 11.95 -9.57
CA GLY A 403 18.23 11.61 -10.96
C GLY A 403 16.97 11.66 -11.81
N THR A 404 17.13 11.35 -13.07
CA THR A 404 16.02 11.25 -14.04
C THR A 404 15.56 9.82 -14.19
N VAL A 405 14.25 9.59 -14.32
CA VAL A 405 13.67 8.28 -14.55
C VAL A 405 13.37 8.06 -16.04
N ARG A 406 13.60 6.84 -16.51
CA ARG A 406 13.12 6.36 -17.81
C ARG A 406 12.63 4.93 -17.72
N GLU A 407 11.72 4.55 -18.60
CA GLU A 407 11.34 3.16 -18.79
C GLU A 407 12.46 2.38 -19.51
N VAL A 408 12.64 1.12 -19.13
CA VAL A 408 13.53 0.15 -19.78
C VAL A 408 12.77 -1.14 -20.03
N SER A 409 13.09 -1.82 -21.15
CA SER A 409 12.46 -3.09 -21.53
C SER A 409 13.49 -4.04 -22.08
N TRP A 410 13.37 -5.32 -21.75
CA TRP A 410 14.25 -6.38 -22.20
C TRP A 410 13.49 -7.71 -22.33
N SER A 411 14.15 -8.73 -22.82
CA SER A 411 13.61 -10.09 -22.86
C SER A 411 14.32 -10.96 -21.83
N ALA A 412 13.54 -11.67 -21.03
CA ALA A 412 14.04 -12.75 -20.20
C ALA A 412 14.57 -13.91 -21.07
N PRO A 413 15.39 -14.84 -20.55
CA PRO A 413 15.95 -15.94 -21.33
C PRO A 413 14.92 -16.87 -21.97
N ASP A 414 13.73 -16.97 -21.40
CA ASP A 414 12.59 -17.72 -21.96
C ASP A 414 11.79 -16.94 -23.02
N GLY A 415 12.22 -15.72 -23.35
CA GLY A 415 11.57 -14.86 -24.33
C GLY A 415 10.47 -13.96 -23.77
N LEU A 416 10.15 -14.06 -22.47
CA LEU A 416 9.16 -13.18 -21.85
C LEU A 416 9.67 -11.73 -21.87
N ALA A 417 8.87 -10.82 -22.41
CA ALA A 417 9.19 -9.39 -22.38
C ALA A 417 8.98 -8.85 -20.95
N ILE A 418 10.00 -8.23 -20.39
CA ILE A 418 9.98 -7.59 -19.07
C ILE A 418 10.20 -6.09 -19.25
N SER A 419 9.67 -5.29 -18.33
CA SER A 419 9.92 -3.85 -18.28
C SER A 419 10.14 -3.40 -16.85
N GLY A 420 10.64 -2.18 -16.69
CA GLY A 420 10.87 -1.55 -15.40
C GLY A 420 11.28 -0.11 -15.57
N LEU A 421 11.68 0.51 -14.48
CA LEU A 421 12.18 1.87 -14.45
C LEU A 421 13.70 1.87 -14.18
N LEU A 422 14.38 2.84 -14.75
CA LEU A 422 15.77 3.16 -14.46
C LEU A 422 15.86 4.61 -14.03
N VAL A 423 16.37 4.84 -12.81
CA VAL A 423 16.75 6.17 -12.35
C VAL A 423 18.24 6.34 -12.59
N GLU A 424 18.61 7.26 -13.48
CA GLU A 424 20.02 7.63 -13.71
C GLU A 424 20.38 8.82 -12.81
N PRO A 425 21.43 8.71 -11.98
CA PRO A 425 21.78 9.76 -11.02
C PRO A 425 22.20 11.04 -11.75
N ARG A 426 22.03 12.20 -11.08
CA ARG A 426 22.51 13.49 -11.61
C ARG A 426 24.03 13.61 -11.59
N GLN A 427 24.68 12.91 -10.66
CA GLN A 427 26.12 12.96 -10.45
C GLN A 427 26.77 11.69 -10.94
N GLY A 428 28.05 11.79 -11.33
CA GLY A 428 28.78 10.66 -11.87
C GLY A 428 28.73 10.58 -13.40
N SER A 429 29.22 9.48 -13.94
CA SER A 429 29.23 9.17 -15.38
C SER A 429 29.03 7.68 -15.60
N ARG A 430 28.44 7.31 -16.70
CA ARG A 430 28.31 5.90 -17.11
C ARG A 430 29.69 5.26 -17.30
N PRO A 431 29.85 3.97 -16.96
CA PRO A 431 28.87 3.13 -16.31
C PRO A 431 28.76 3.44 -14.79
N TYR A 432 27.52 3.52 -14.29
CA TYR A 432 27.25 3.84 -12.90
C TYR A 432 27.36 2.63 -11.96
N PRO A 433 27.71 2.82 -10.67
CA PRO A 433 27.36 1.85 -9.65
C PRO A 433 25.82 1.74 -9.63
N THR A 434 25.33 0.50 -9.78
CA THR A 434 23.91 0.27 -10.03
C THR A 434 23.30 -0.64 -8.96
N ILE A 435 22.22 -0.20 -8.36
CA ILE A 435 21.45 -0.97 -7.38
C ILE A 435 20.21 -1.55 -8.09
N LEU A 436 20.13 -2.89 -8.12
CA LEU A 436 18.90 -3.59 -8.42
C LEU A 436 17.94 -3.38 -7.24
N ALA A 437 16.91 -2.58 -7.44
CA ALA A 437 15.86 -2.34 -6.46
C ALA A 437 14.67 -3.26 -6.75
N VAL A 438 14.39 -4.20 -5.84
CA VAL A 438 13.29 -5.16 -5.99
C VAL A 438 12.09 -4.68 -5.17
N HIS A 439 10.90 -4.63 -5.81
CA HIS A 439 9.69 -4.19 -5.12
C HIS A 439 9.12 -5.25 -4.17
N GLY A 440 8.25 -4.82 -3.27
CA GLY A 440 7.48 -5.69 -2.39
C GLY A 440 6.20 -6.23 -3.06
N GLY A 441 5.51 -7.08 -2.37
CA GLY A 441 4.29 -7.72 -2.85
C GLY A 441 4.36 -9.23 -2.71
N PRO A 442 4.46 -10.03 -3.80
CA PRO A 442 4.96 -9.77 -5.17
C PRO A 442 4.01 -9.04 -6.13
N VAL A 443 2.72 -9.04 -5.87
CA VAL A 443 1.71 -8.46 -6.77
C VAL A 443 1.85 -6.93 -6.95
N GLY A 444 2.81 -6.29 -6.30
CA GLY A 444 3.15 -4.89 -6.53
C GLY A 444 3.80 -4.60 -7.88
N ARG A 445 4.29 -3.39 -8.02
CA ARG A 445 5.14 -2.93 -9.12
C ARG A 445 5.93 -1.69 -8.71
N TRP A 446 7.01 -1.38 -9.43
CA TRP A 446 7.61 -0.05 -9.41
C TRP A 446 6.80 0.88 -10.30
N GLU A 447 6.52 2.05 -9.77
CA GLU A 447 5.82 3.15 -10.43
C GLU A 447 6.72 4.38 -10.47
N SER A 448 6.44 5.29 -11.41
CA SER A 448 7.06 6.61 -11.41
C SER A 448 6.32 7.46 -10.37
N GLU A 449 6.66 7.29 -9.09
CA GLU A 449 6.07 8.04 -7.97
C GLU A 449 7.04 9.09 -7.41
N TRP A 450 6.49 10.12 -6.75
CA TRP A 450 7.30 11.15 -6.09
C TRP A 450 8.08 10.58 -4.90
N PRO A 451 9.43 10.64 -4.92
CA PRO A 451 10.21 9.98 -3.87
C PRO A 451 10.36 10.80 -2.58
N GLY A 452 9.70 11.96 -2.48
CA GLY A 452 9.79 12.85 -1.31
C GLY A 452 9.07 12.36 -0.05
N ARG A 453 8.51 11.17 -0.09
CA ARG A 453 7.80 10.51 1.01
C ARG A 453 8.40 9.15 1.31
N ASP A 454 7.70 8.08 0.96
CA ASP A 454 8.03 6.70 1.29
C ASP A 454 9.31 6.20 0.62
N LEU A 455 9.69 6.78 -0.54
CA LEU A 455 10.90 6.44 -1.28
C LEU A 455 12.09 7.40 -1.02
N LEU A 456 12.05 8.18 0.05
CA LEU A 456 13.10 9.18 0.33
C LEU A 456 14.49 8.55 0.50
N HIS A 457 14.56 7.30 0.97
CA HIS A 457 15.81 6.53 1.03
C HIS A 457 16.37 6.19 -0.38
N TYR A 458 15.52 5.88 -1.37
CA TYR A 458 15.95 5.72 -2.78
C TYR A 458 16.38 7.06 -3.39
N ALA A 459 15.65 8.15 -3.07
CA ALA A 459 16.05 9.48 -3.48
C ALA A 459 17.46 9.84 -2.96
N TYR A 460 17.73 9.50 -1.70
CA TYR A 460 19.06 9.69 -1.10
C TYR A 460 20.14 8.90 -1.83
N LEU A 461 19.93 7.61 -2.13
CA LEU A 461 20.88 6.79 -2.89
C LEU A 461 21.11 7.36 -4.30
N SER A 462 20.07 7.79 -5.00
CA SER A 462 20.20 8.45 -6.31
C SER A 462 21.01 9.75 -6.23
N ALA A 463 20.78 10.57 -5.19
CA ALA A 463 21.53 11.79 -4.95
C ALA A 463 23.00 11.53 -4.60
N ARG A 464 23.33 10.32 -4.13
CA ARG A 464 24.70 9.85 -3.83
C ARG A 464 25.42 9.25 -5.05
N GLY A 465 24.77 9.22 -6.22
CA GLY A 465 25.39 8.79 -7.47
C GLY A 465 25.14 7.34 -7.86
N PHE A 466 24.26 6.62 -7.16
CA PHE A 466 23.83 5.28 -7.56
C PHE A 466 22.73 5.36 -8.62
N ALA A 467 22.85 4.58 -9.67
CA ALA A 467 21.73 4.29 -10.54
C ALA A 467 20.80 3.27 -9.86
N LEU A 468 19.47 3.47 -10.00
CA LEU A 468 18.48 2.56 -9.44
C LEU A 468 17.78 1.83 -10.58
N PHE A 469 17.98 0.54 -10.68
CA PHE A 469 17.28 -0.32 -11.62
C PHE A 469 16.08 -0.95 -10.90
N MET A 470 14.88 -0.62 -11.33
CA MET A 470 13.60 -0.93 -10.71
C MET A 470 12.75 -1.79 -11.65
N PRO A 471 13.04 -3.09 -11.82
CA PRO A 471 12.29 -3.99 -12.70
C PRO A 471 10.90 -4.33 -12.16
N ASN A 472 9.97 -4.60 -13.10
CA ASN A 472 8.68 -5.23 -12.84
C ASN A 472 8.70 -6.62 -13.49
N PRO A 473 9.20 -7.65 -12.77
CA PRO A 473 9.32 -9.01 -13.27
C PRO A 473 7.95 -9.68 -13.44
N ARG A 474 7.93 -10.96 -13.88
CA ARG A 474 6.72 -11.79 -13.78
C ARG A 474 6.16 -11.76 -12.37
N GLY A 475 4.85 -11.84 -12.21
CA GLY A 475 4.18 -11.64 -10.91
C GLY A 475 3.80 -10.20 -10.61
N SER A 476 4.39 -9.19 -11.28
CA SER A 476 4.01 -7.78 -11.09
C SER A 476 2.67 -7.45 -11.74
N CYS A 477 1.89 -6.53 -11.13
CA CYS A 477 0.63 -6.05 -11.69
C CYS A 477 0.81 -5.14 -12.94
N GLY A 478 -0.27 -4.96 -13.69
CA GLY A 478 -0.34 -4.10 -14.88
C GLY A 478 -0.25 -4.85 -16.21
N ARG A 479 -0.26 -6.19 -16.19
CA ARG A 479 -0.16 -7.03 -17.40
C ARG A 479 -1.20 -8.15 -17.46
N GLY A 480 -2.23 -8.08 -16.62
CA GLY A 480 -3.31 -9.07 -16.53
C GLY A 480 -3.00 -10.23 -15.61
N GLN A 481 -4.05 -10.98 -15.27
CA GLN A 481 -3.98 -12.07 -14.31
C GLN A 481 -3.03 -13.19 -14.74
N ASP A 482 -2.97 -13.52 -16.02
CA ASP A 482 -2.05 -14.54 -16.55
C ASP A 482 -0.57 -14.21 -16.25
N PHE A 483 -0.22 -12.92 -16.25
CA PHE A 483 1.15 -12.49 -15.94
C PHE A 483 1.42 -12.50 -14.43
N LEU A 484 0.44 -12.12 -13.63
CA LEU A 484 0.49 -12.21 -12.17
C LEU A 484 0.66 -13.67 -11.71
N GLU A 485 -0.09 -14.59 -12.30
CA GLU A 485 -0.08 -16.01 -11.95
C GLU A 485 1.20 -16.75 -12.33
N LEU A 486 2.08 -16.16 -13.16
CA LEU A 486 3.38 -16.79 -13.50
C LEU A 486 4.29 -17.02 -12.28
N GLU A 487 4.00 -16.38 -11.16
CA GLU A 487 4.77 -16.54 -9.93
C GLU A 487 4.15 -17.57 -8.97
N VAL A 488 2.87 -17.89 -9.14
CA VAL A 488 2.18 -18.89 -8.31
C VAL A 488 2.78 -20.28 -8.58
N GLY A 489 3.32 -20.91 -7.53
CA GLY A 489 4.02 -22.20 -7.62
C GLY A 489 5.47 -22.11 -8.11
N ASP A 490 5.94 -20.90 -8.53
CA ASP A 490 7.34 -20.69 -8.94
C ASP A 490 8.00 -19.49 -8.22
N TYR A 491 7.50 -19.13 -7.06
CA TYR A 491 7.99 -18.01 -6.25
C TYR A 491 9.52 -18.03 -6.06
N GLY A 492 10.20 -16.97 -6.52
CA GLY A 492 11.66 -16.92 -6.58
C GLY A 492 12.30 -17.89 -7.59
N GLY A 493 11.55 -18.35 -8.59
CA GLY A 493 12.02 -19.20 -9.67
C GLY A 493 12.52 -18.42 -10.89
N ALA A 494 11.73 -18.40 -11.94
CA ALA A 494 12.08 -17.72 -13.19
C ALA A 494 12.22 -16.20 -13.04
N GLU A 495 11.58 -15.60 -12.04
CA GLU A 495 11.73 -14.20 -11.65
C GLU A 495 13.19 -13.78 -11.42
N VAL A 496 14.03 -14.66 -10.84
CA VAL A 496 15.48 -14.41 -10.71
C VAL A 496 16.12 -14.07 -12.05
N GLN A 497 15.71 -14.78 -13.10
CA GLN A 497 16.26 -14.55 -14.45
C GLN A 497 15.72 -13.26 -15.09
N ASP A 498 14.51 -12.84 -14.75
CA ASP A 498 13.99 -11.55 -15.18
C ASP A 498 14.88 -10.41 -14.66
N HIS A 499 15.26 -10.46 -13.39
CA HIS A 499 16.18 -9.49 -12.78
C HIS A 499 17.57 -9.52 -13.37
N LEU A 500 18.18 -10.71 -13.48
CA LEU A 500 19.57 -10.86 -13.94
C LEU A 500 19.72 -10.47 -15.40
N SER A 501 18.79 -10.86 -16.28
CA SER A 501 18.80 -10.47 -17.68
C SER A 501 18.59 -8.96 -17.89
N GLY A 502 17.82 -8.30 -17.01
CA GLY A 502 17.68 -6.85 -17.01
C GLY A 502 18.99 -6.14 -16.65
N LEU A 503 19.74 -6.66 -15.68
CA LEU A 503 21.09 -6.16 -15.39
C LEU A 503 22.04 -6.37 -16.56
N ASP A 504 21.99 -7.53 -17.24
CA ASP A 504 22.79 -7.81 -18.45
C ASP A 504 22.50 -6.80 -19.55
N HIS A 505 21.21 -6.48 -19.73
CA HIS A 505 20.77 -5.45 -20.68
C HIS A 505 21.39 -4.08 -20.36
N LEU A 506 21.34 -3.62 -19.09
CA LEU A 506 21.94 -2.34 -18.69
C LEU A 506 23.47 -2.32 -18.76
N VAL A 507 24.14 -3.44 -18.50
CA VAL A 507 25.58 -3.59 -18.69
C VAL A 507 25.94 -3.48 -20.17
N ALA A 508 25.18 -4.15 -21.05
CA ALA A 508 25.37 -4.08 -22.50
C ALA A 508 25.14 -2.68 -23.08
N GLU A 509 24.18 -1.92 -22.51
CA GLU A 509 23.97 -0.50 -22.84
C GLU A 509 25.07 0.44 -22.31
N GLY A 510 26.02 -0.06 -21.50
CA GLY A 510 27.05 0.76 -20.86
C GLY A 510 26.50 1.68 -19.76
N VAL A 511 25.34 1.36 -19.19
CA VAL A 511 24.71 2.09 -18.09
C VAL A 511 25.24 1.60 -16.76
N ALA A 512 25.20 0.27 -16.51
CA ALA A 512 25.60 -0.36 -15.27
C ALA A 512 27.06 -0.85 -15.32
N ASP A 513 27.83 -0.58 -14.27
CA ASP A 513 29.18 -1.16 -14.11
C ASP A 513 29.05 -2.60 -13.58
N PRO A 514 29.45 -3.63 -14.34
CA PRO A 514 29.30 -5.03 -13.93
C PRO A 514 30.09 -5.40 -12.66
N ARG A 515 31.04 -4.57 -12.23
CA ARG A 515 31.82 -4.78 -11.00
C ARG A 515 31.25 -4.05 -9.79
N ARG A 516 30.28 -3.17 -10.01
CA ARG A 516 29.64 -2.34 -8.98
C ARG A 516 28.12 -2.49 -9.01
N LEU A 517 27.65 -3.75 -8.87
CA LEU A 517 26.24 -4.09 -8.78
C LEU A 517 25.87 -4.34 -7.32
N GLY A 518 24.81 -3.70 -6.87
CA GLY A 518 24.18 -3.95 -5.59
C GLY A 518 22.74 -4.46 -5.78
N VAL A 519 22.17 -5.06 -4.73
CA VAL A 519 20.76 -5.39 -4.67
C VAL A 519 20.15 -4.86 -3.38
N LEU A 520 18.94 -4.26 -3.48
CA LEU A 520 18.18 -3.74 -2.34
C LEU A 520 16.70 -4.08 -2.53
N GLY A 521 16.04 -4.53 -1.48
CA GLY A 521 14.60 -4.71 -1.47
C GLY A 521 14.04 -4.85 -0.07
N VAL A 522 12.72 -4.69 0.05
CA VAL A 522 11.98 -4.80 1.31
C VAL A 522 10.84 -5.78 1.13
N SER A 523 10.50 -6.59 2.15
CA SER A 523 9.42 -7.58 2.10
C SER A 523 9.75 -8.68 1.07
N HIS A 524 8.90 -8.93 0.07
CA HIS A 524 9.24 -9.77 -1.07
C HIS A 524 10.58 -9.35 -1.71
N GLY A 525 10.82 -8.04 -1.88
CA GLY A 525 12.11 -7.55 -2.35
C GLY A 525 13.27 -7.91 -1.42
N GLY A 526 13.05 -7.95 -0.11
CA GLY A 526 14.01 -8.42 0.89
C GLY A 526 14.30 -9.91 0.77
N TYR A 527 13.24 -10.72 0.57
CA TYR A 527 13.37 -12.14 0.22
C TYR A 527 14.23 -12.31 -1.02
N MET A 528 13.90 -11.60 -2.11
CA MET A 528 14.62 -11.69 -3.37
C MET A 528 16.08 -11.21 -3.21
N ALA A 529 16.36 -10.18 -2.43
CA ALA A 529 17.73 -9.74 -2.16
C ALA A 529 18.55 -10.84 -1.47
N CYS A 530 17.97 -11.54 -0.48
CA CYS A 530 18.60 -12.71 0.13
C CYS A 530 18.72 -13.87 -0.86
N TRP A 531 17.64 -14.19 -1.58
CA TRP A 531 17.56 -15.34 -2.46
C TRP A 531 18.52 -15.27 -3.64
N ILE A 532 18.56 -14.13 -4.34
CA ILE A 532 19.38 -13.95 -5.54
C ILE A 532 20.89 -14.07 -5.22
N THR A 533 21.32 -13.67 -4.01
CA THR A 533 22.72 -13.82 -3.57
C THR A 533 23.13 -15.28 -3.35
N THR A 534 22.16 -16.19 -3.18
CA THR A 534 22.41 -17.64 -3.13
C THR A 534 22.50 -18.27 -4.53
N LYS A 535 22.13 -17.53 -5.58
CA LYS A 535 22.10 -18.00 -6.98
C LYS A 535 23.24 -17.47 -7.85
N THR A 536 23.84 -16.34 -7.46
CA THR A 536 24.92 -15.69 -8.21
C THR A 536 25.84 -14.89 -7.29
N ASP A 537 27.08 -14.74 -7.68
CA ASP A 537 28.13 -13.94 -7.02
C ASP A 537 28.35 -12.56 -7.68
N ARG A 538 27.43 -12.13 -8.54
CA ARG A 538 27.54 -10.86 -9.30
C ARG A 538 27.43 -9.62 -8.44
N PHE A 539 26.78 -9.71 -7.29
CA PHE A 539 26.51 -8.54 -6.45
C PHE A 539 27.67 -8.30 -5.48
N ALA A 540 28.20 -7.07 -5.51
CA ALA A 540 29.21 -6.62 -4.56
C ALA A 540 28.63 -6.37 -3.15
N ALA A 541 27.35 -6.04 -3.05
CA ALA A 541 26.62 -5.82 -1.80
C ALA A 541 25.13 -6.10 -1.93
N ALA A 542 24.52 -6.52 -0.80
CA ALA A 542 23.08 -6.69 -0.69
C ALA A 542 22.53 -5.96 0.55
N VAL A 543 21.32 -5.41 0.43
CA VAL A 543 20.53 -4.84 1.54
C VAL A 543 19.15 -5.45 1.51
N ALA A 544 18.78 -6.18 2.56
CA ALA A 544 17.50 -6.85 2.68
C ALA A 544 16.72 -6.33 3.88
N GLY A 545 15.63 -5.60 3.61
CA GLY A 545 14.72 -5.10 4.63
C GLY A 545 13.52 -6.03 4.83
N SER A 546 13.18 -6.33 6.08
CA SER A 546 12.04 -7.19 6.45
C SER A 546 11.93 -8.43 5.53
N PRO A 547 13.01 -9.20 5.33
CA PRO A 547 13.03 -10.32 4.39
C PRO A 547 12.26 -11.54 4.90
N VAL A 548 11.74 -12.37 4.01
CA VAL A 548 11.47 -13.79 4.31
C VAL A 548 12.71 -14.60 3.98
N THR A 549 13.17 -15.45 4.87
CA THR A 549 14.39 -16.24 4.68
C THR A 549 14.23 -17.73 4.96
N ASP A 550 13.22 -18.09 5.75
CA ASP A 550 12.80 -19.46 6.03
C ASP A 550 11.28 -19.57 5.97
N TRP A 551 10.75 -20.23 4.95
CA TRP A 551 9.32 -20.39 4.75
C TRP A 551 8.66 -21.28 5.83
N TYR A 552 9.41 -22.15 6.52
CA TYR A 552 8.86 -22.91 7.65
C TYR A 552 8.57 -22.01 8.84
N SER A 553 9.56 -21.23 9.27
CA SER A 553 9.37 -20.32 10.40
C SER A 553 8.43 -19.16 10.03
N GLN A 554 8.42 -18.71 8.77
CA GLN A 554 7.45 -17.74 8.25
C GLN A 554 6.01 -18.23 8.44
N HIS A 555 5.68 -19.43 7.99
CA HIS A 555 4.34 -20.01 8.07
C HIS A 555 3.78 -20.03 9.50
N PHE A 556 4.61 -20.40 10.47
CA PHE A 556 4.16 -20.56 11.85
C PHE A 556 4.28 -19.29 12.71
N SER A 557 4.87 -18.22 12.22
CA SER A 557 5.10 -16.99 12.98
C SER A 557 4.52 -15.74 12.35
N SER A 558 4.16 -15.78 11.07
CA SER A 558 3.48 -14.70 10.35
C SER A 558 1.99 -14.61 10.70
N ASN A 559 1.40 -13.44 10.51
CA ASN A 559 -0.05 -13.23 10.59
C ASN A 559 -0.78 -13.51 9.26
N ILE A 560 -0.06 -13.86 8.18
CA ILE A 560 -0.61 -14.18 6.85
C ILE A 560 -0.07 -15.53 6.33
N PRO A 561 -0.24 -16.66 7.04
CA PRO A 561 0.31 -17.95 6.62
C PRO A 561 -0.28 -18.48 5.30
N GLU A 562 -1.46 -18.00 4.89
CA GLU A 562 -2.11 -18.35 3.61
C GLU A 562 -1.35 -17.82 2.40
N PHE A 563 -0.55 -16.77 2.57
CA PHE A 563 0.30 -16.20 1.54
C PHE A 563 1.29 -17.23 0.97
N ASP A 564 2.03 -17.89 1.86
CA ASP A 564 3.05 -18.86 1.42
C ASP A 564 2.42 -20.08 0.75
N ALA A 565 1.29 -20.59 1.25
CA ALA A 565 0.55 -21.66 0.60
C ALA A 565 0.14 -21.28 -0.84
N GLN A 566 -0.36 -20.04 -1.03
CA GLN A 566 -0.77 -19.52 -2.34
C GLN A 566 0.42 -19.41 -3.30
N PHE A 567 1.50 -18.74 -2.91
CA PHE A 567 2.62 -18.43 -3.82
C PHE A 567 3.61 -19.59 -3.98
N LEU A 568 3.83 -20.41 -2.95
CA LEU A 568 4.64 -21.62 -3.09
C LEU A 568 3.89 -22.77 -3.79
N GLY A 569 2.56 -22.67 -3.93
CA GLY A 569 1.74 -23.71 -4.56
C GLY A 569 1.70 -25.01 -3.77
N ALA A 570 1.73 -24.92 -2.43
CA ALA A 570 1.74 -26.09 -1.54
C ALA A 570 0.77 -25.86 -0.36
N GLU A 571 0.06 -26.93 0.06
CA GLU A 571 -0.96 -26.84 1.13
C GLU A 571 -0.40 -26.50 2.52
N GLY A 572 0.92 -26.42 2.69
CA GLY A 572 1.59 -26.08 3.93
C GLY A 572 2.98 -26.72 4.06
N PRO A 573 3.69 -26.42 5.15
CA PRO A 573 5.03 -26.94 5.38
C PRO A 573 5.05 -28.48 5.52
N GLY A 574 5.90 -29.11 4.72
CA GLY A 574 6.17 -30.56 4.76
C GLY A 574 7.67 -30.84 4.60
N PRO A 575 8.14 -32.06 4.85
CA PRO A 575 9.55 -32.40 4.68
C PRO A 575 10.00 -32.22 3.22
N GLY A 576 10.93 -31.30 2.96
CA GLY A 576 11.37 -30.94 1.60
C GLY A 576 10.34 -30.09 0.87
N GLY A 577 10.39 -30.08 -0.48
CA GLY A 577 9.48 -29.32 -1.31
C GLY A 577 9.70 -27.81 -1.26
N PRO A 578 8.70 -26.99 -1.73
CA PRO A 578 8.90 -25.55 -1.95
C PRO A 578 9.29 -24.78 -0.69
N TYR A 579 8.77 -25.17 0.47
CA TYR A 579 9.14 -24.54 1.75
C TYR A 579 10.64 -24.67 2.06
N PHE A 580 11.27 -25.78 1.70
CA PHE A 580 12.72 -25.94 1.81
C PHE A 580 13.44 -25.30 0.61
N GLU A 581 13.02 -25.64 -0.60
CA GLU A 581 13.72 -25.34 -1.84
C GLU A 581 13.77 -23.83 -2.15
N ARG A 582 12.84 -23.05 -1.58
CA ARG A 582 12.71 -21.59 -1.77
C ARG A 582 13.13 -20.78 -0.54
N SER A 583 13.66 -21.40 0.51
CA SER A 583 14.15 -20.71 1.72
C SER A 583 15.63 -20.36 1.61
N PRO A 584 15.99 -19.06 1.53
CA PRO A 584 17.38 -18.61 1.43
C PRO A 584 18.31 -19.15 2.52
N VAL A 585 17.80 -19.30 3.74
CA VAL A 585 18.59 -19.71 4.91
C VAL A 585 19.32 -21.06 4.71
N PHE A 586 18.68 -22.01 4.04
CA PHE A 586 19.30 -23.32 3.76
C PHE A 586 20.40 -23.29 2.70
N PHE A 587 20.50 -22.18 1.98
CA PHE A 587 21.48 -21.97 0.92
C PHE A 587 22.47 -20.84 1.22
N ALA A 588 22.47 -20.28 2.43
CA ALA A 588 23.35 -19.19 2.84
C ALA A 588 24.82 -19.45 2.53
N GLY A 589 25.30 -20.71 2.67
CA GLY A 589 26.67 -21.11 2.33
C GLY A 589 27.05 -20.98 0.85
N ARG A 590 26.09 -20.74 -0.04
CA ARG A 590 26.36 -20.44 -1.46
C ARG A 590 26.61 -18.95 -1.72
N SER A 591 26.11 -18.08 -0.83
CA SER A 591 26.35 -16.63 -0.97
C SER A 591 27.80 -16.27 -0.74
N ARG A 592 28.27 -15.25 -1.47
CA ARG A 592 29.55 -14.58 -1.26
C ARG A 592 29.36 -13.08 -1.07
N THR A 593 28.13 -12.61 -1.20
CA THR A 593 27.78 -11.19 -1.20
C THR A 593 27.64 -10.68 0.24
N PRO A 594 28.44 -9.68 0.64
CA PRO A 594 28.23 -8.98 1.90
C PRO A 594 26.80 -8.46 2.02
N THR A 595 26.09 -8.81 3.10
CA THR A 595 24.65 -8.56 3.22
C THR A 595 24.31 -7.81 4.50
N LEU A 596 23.67 -6.64 4.34
CA LEU A 596 23.00 -5.89 5.40
C LEU A 596 21.55 -6.35 5.51
N LEU A 597 21.16 -6.78 6.70
CA LEU A 597 19.79 -7.17 7.02
C LEU A 597 19.17 -6.14 7.96
N THR A 598 17.91 -5.80 7.71
CA THR A 598 17.15 -4.90 8.59
C THR A 598 15.74 -5.44 8.82
N ALA A 599 15.18 -5.24 10.01
CA ALA A 599 13.80 -5.58 10.32
C ALA A 599 13.23 -4.68 11.44
N GLY A 600 11.92 -4.48 11.44
CA GLY A 600 11.20 -3.92 12.59
C GLY A 600 10.98 -4.99 13.65
N GLN A 601 11.17 -4.66 14.93
CA GLN A 601 10.92 -5.62 16.01
C GLN A 601 9.44 -5.96 16.20
N LEU A 602 8.54 -5.10 15.71
CA LEU A 602 7.09 -5.27 15.79
C LEU A 602 6.51 -5.85 14.50
N ASP A 603 7.34 -6.30 13.55
CA ASP A 603 6.89 -6.87 12.28
C ASP A 603 6.22 -8.23 12.52
N ARG A 604 4.93 -8.33 12.17
CA ARG A 604 4.15 -9.55 12.24
C ARG A 604 3.96 -10.20 10.87
N CYS A 605 4.19 -9.46 9.80
CA CYS A 605 4.09 -9.96 8.44
C CYS A 605 5.31 -10.82 8.07
N THR A 606 6.51 -10.24 8.23
CA THR A 606 7.77 -10.95 8.12
C THR A 606 8.53 -10.81 9.44
N PRO A 607 8.25 -11.69 10.41
CA PRO A 607 8.78 -11.54 11.77
C PRO A 607 10.30 -11.37 11.81
N PRO A 608 10.85 -10.56 12.73
CA PRO A 608 12.27 -10.22 12.76
C PRO A 608 13.20 -11.44 12.91
N GLY A 609 12.68 -12.58 13.38
CA GLY A 609 13.37 -13.87 13.39
C GLY A 609 13.91 -14.27 12.01
N GLN A 610 13.20 -13.93 10.94
CA GLN A 610 13.61 -14.17 9.57
C GLN A 610 14.97 -13.53 9.24
N ALA A 611 15.13 -12.26 9.58
CA ALA A 611 16.39 -11.54 9.37
C ALA A 611 17.52 -12.08 10.28
N VAL A 612 17.19 -12.45 11.52
CA VAL A 612 18.14 -13.06 12.48
C VAL A 612 18.66 -14.39 11.96
N GLU A 613 17.78 -15.29 11.51
CA GLU A 613 18.15 -16.62 10.99
C GLU A 613 19.13 -16.54 9.83
N PHE A 614 18.87 -15.66 8.86
CA PHE A 614 19.76 -15.51 7.71
C PHE A 614 21.09 -14.84 8.07
N HIS A 615 21.07 -13.85 8.99
CA HIS A 615 22.28 -13.24 9.53
C HIS A 615 23.21 -14.30 10.15
N GLU A 616 22.70 -15.13 11.04
CA GLU A 616 23.47 -16.18 11.70
C GLU A 616 23.97 -17.24 10.69
N ALA A 617 23.15 -17.59 9.70
CA ALA A 617 23.53 -18.54 8.65
C ALA A 617 24.65 -18.00 7.76
N LEU A 618 24.65 -16.69 7.44
CA LEU A 618 25.73 -16.03 6.70
C LEU A 618 27.01 -15.97 7.53
N LEU A 619 26.93 -15.61 8.82
CA LEU A 619 28.07 -15.62 9.75
C LEU A 619 28.70 -17.01 9.84
N ALA A 620 27.89 -18.04 10.01
CA ALA A 620 28.34 -19.44 10.06
C ALA A 620 29.03 -19.87 8.75
N SER A 621 28.66 -19.23 7.63
CA SER A 621 29.23 -19.49 6.31
C SER A 621 30.44 -18.59 5.98
N GLY A 622 30.86 -17.72 6.91
CA GLY A 622 32.00 -16.81 6.74
C GLY A 622 31.73 -15.64 5.79
N VAL A 623 30.46 -15.29 5.58
CA VAL A 623 30.03 -14.14 4.76
C VAL A 623 29.90 -12.91 5.66
N GLU A 624 30.43 -11.77 5.21
CA GLU A 624 30.28 -10.51 5.94
C GLU A 624 28.82 -10.08 5.99
N THR A 625 28.31 -9.78 7.18
CA THR A 625 26.91 -9.41 7.36
C THR A 625 26.73 -8.48 8.56
N GLU A 626 25.75 -7.58 8.46
CA GLU A 626 25.30 -6.72 9.55
C GLU A 626 23.79 -6.87 9.70
N LEU A 627 23.28 -6.85 10.95
CA LEU A 627 21.84 -6.89 11.25
C LEU A 627 21.45 -5.66 12.06
N ALA A 628 20.49 -4.89 11.58
CA ALA A 628 19.90 -3.75 12.28
C ALA A 628 18.42 -3.99 12.58
N LEU A 629 18.04 -4.03 13.87
CA LEU A 629 16.66 -4.20 14.32
C LEU A 629 16.12 -2.87 14.85
N TYR A 630 15.05 -2.37 14.25
CA TYR A 630 14.38 -1.12 14.63
C TYR A 630 13.29 -1.40 15.67
N PRO A 631 13.44 -0.92 16.92
CA PRO A 631 12.61 -1.39 18.05
C PRO A 631 11.13 -0.98 17.96
N GLU A 632 10.82 0.13 17.30
CA GLU A 632 9.46 0.69 17.23
C GLU A 632 8.82 0.57 15.82
N GLU A 633 9.50 -0.17 14.92
CA GLU A 633 9.01 -0.38 13.57
C GLU A 633 8.34 -1.74 13.40
N GLY A 634 7.30 -1.76 12.55
CA GLY A 634 6.64 -2.96 12.06
C GLY A 634 7.18 -3.35 10.68
N HIS A 635 6.27 -3.70 9.76
CA HIS A 635 6.63 -4.09 8.40
C HIS A 635 7.08 -2.89 7.57
N GLY A 636 8.40 -2.72 7.44
CA GLY A 636 9.05 -1.54 6.86
C GLY A 636 9.31 -0.42 7.87
N VAL A 637 10.29 0.41 7.55
CA VAL A 637 10.73 1.55 8.37
C VAL A 637 9.96 2.81 7.95
N ARG A 638 9.24 3.44 8.88
CA ARG A 638 8.33 4.58 8.60
C ARG A 638 8.61 5.84 9.41
N ASP A 639 9.20 5.72 10.59
CA ASP A 639 9.67 6.89 11.33
C ASP A 639 10.76 7.61 10.54
N ALA A 640 10.70 8.93 10.43
CA ALA A 640 11.64 9.69 9.61
C ALA A 640 13.09 9.58 10.07
N LEU A 641 13.34 9.48 11.38
CA LEU A 641 14.68 9.30 11.95
C LEU A 641 15.24 7.90 11.64
N ALA A 642 14.36 6.89 11.80
CA ALA A 642 14.71 5.50 11.49
C ALA A 642 14.93 5.29 9.98
N LEU A 643 14.10 5.93 9.13
CA LEU A 643 14.26 5.88 7.68
C LEU A 643 15.55 6.58 7.21
N ALA A 644 15.94 7.67 7.88
CA ALA A 644 17.24 8.32 7.61
C ALA A 644 18.42 7.43 8.04
N ASP A 645 18.29 6.68 9.15
CA ASP A 645 19.30 5.69 9.55
C ASP A 645 19.39 4.53 8.54
N PHE A 646 18.23 4.01 8.09
CA PHE A 646 18.18 2.98 7.06
C PHE A 646 18.83 3.44 5.74
N ALA A 647 18.54 4.68 5.31
CA ALA A 647 19.15 5.27 4.12
C ALA A 647 20.67 5.44 4.25
N ALA A 648 21.14 5.95 5.41
CA ALA A 648 22.55 6.12 5.70
C ALA A 648 23.29 4.78 5.75
N ARG A 649 22.72 3.80 6.45
CA ARG A 649 23.28 2.45 6.62
C ARG A 649 23.37 1.74 5.28
N SER A 650 22.33 1.79 4.47
CA SER A 650 22.31 1.23 3.10
C SER A 650 23.37 1.88 2.21
N CYS A 651 23.45 3.22 2.23
CA CYS A 651 24.45 3.97 1.46
C CYS A 651 25.88 3.61 1.89
N ALA A 652 26.16 3.61 3.19
CA ALA A 652 27.49 3.26 3.72
C ALA A 652 27.87 1.81 3.39
N TRP A 653 26.89 0.89 3.36
CA TRP A 653 27.10 -0.50 2.97
C TRP A 653 27.48 -0.61 1.49
N PHE A 654 26.74 0.06 0.61
CA PHE A 654 27.07 0.11 -0.82
C PHE A 654 28.39 0.83 -1.09
N ASP A 655 28.67 1.97 -0.45
CA ASP A 655 29.95 2.69 -0.59
C ASP A 655 31.15 1.80 -0.18
N ARG A 656 31.00 1.02 0.88
CA ARG A 656 32.06 0.11 1.36
C ARG A 656 32.39 -1.01 0.36
N TRP A 657 31.42 -1.57 -0.31
CA TRP A 657 31.57 -2.79 -1.09
C TRP A 657 31.52 -2.58 -2.60
N MET A 658 30.94 -1.50 -3.06
CA MET A 658 30.86 -1.15 -4.49
C MET A 658 31.94 -0.14 -4.89
N GLY A 659 32.61 0.52 -3.96
CA GLY A 659 33.80 1.38 -4.16
C GLY A 659 33.44 2.74 -4.71
#